data_7de9bf1c2741448bc01b0b9fb702903b
#
_entry.id   7de9bf1c2741448bc01b0b9fb702903b
#
_cell.length_a   1.000
_cell.length_b   1.000
_cell.length_c   1.000
_cell.angle_alpha   90.00
_cell.angle_beta   90.00
_cell.angle_gamma   90.00
#
_symmetry.space_group_name_H-M   'P 1'
#
loop_
_entity.id
_entity.type
_entity.pdbx_description
1 polymer ?
#
loop_
_entity_poly.entity_id
_entity_poly.type
_entity_poly.pdbx_seq_one_letter_code
_entity_poly.pdbx_strand_id
1 'polypeptide(L)'
;MDKEAAKRRIEELHQILNQYNYEYHTLDRPSVPDAEYDARMRELISLEEEHPDLKAADSPSQRVGGAVLDAFQKVRHGTPMLSLGNAFNEQDLLDFDRRVRQAVGDDIAYNVELKIDGLAVSLRYENGVFVRGATRGDGTTGEDITENLKTIRSIPLKIKRPLSIEVRGEAFMPKPSFEALNEKRIQNEEEPFANPRNAAAGSLRQLDTKIAAKRNLDIFVYSIAELDEIGVETQSAGLDLLDELGFKTNKERRMCQTIEEVIDLIETLKVKRADFSYEIDGIVIKVDSLAQQEELGFTAKSPRWAVAYKFPAEEVVTKLLDIELSVGRTGVITPTAILEPVKVAGTTVQRASLHNEDLIKEKDIRLFDQVIVKKAGDIIPEVAGVLVDQRTGEEKPFHMPTECPECRSELVRIEGEVALRCINPECPAQIREGLIHFVSRNAMNIDGLGERVITQLFKEQLVSRVSDLYRLTKEELIQLERMGEKSVDNLLRSIEQSKENSLERLLFGLGIRFIGSKAAKTLAMHFENIDQLKQATKEQLLEVDEIGEKMADAVVTYFEKEEILDLLNELKELGVNMTYTGPKPVKAEESDSYFAGKTIVLTGKLEEMARNDAKTAIEALGGKLAGSVSKKTDLVIAGEAAGSKLTKAEELNIEIWDEAKMLEELKK
;
A
#
# COMPACT_ATOMS: atom_id res chain seq x y z
N MET A 1 17.97 -44.83 -9.64
CA MET A 1 18.67 -44.09 -10.75
C MET A 1 19.99 -43.57 -10.21
N ASP A 2 21.10 -43.61 -10.95
CA ASP A 2 22.29 -43.00 -10.44
C ASP A 2 22.13 -41.47 -10.33
N LYS A 3 22.99 -40.84 -9.52
CA LYS A 3 22.85 -39.42 -9.16
C LYS A 3 22.97 -38.48 -10.37
N GLU A 4 23.89 -38.78 -11.31
CA GLU A 4 24.07 -37.95 -12.51
C GLU A 4 22.90 -38.07 -13.49
N ALA A 5 22.33 -39.26 -13.66
CA ALA A 5 21.13 -39.47 -14.46
C ALA A 5 19.91 -38.83 -13.81
N ALA A 6 19.78 -38.90 -12.48
CA ALA A 6 18.74 -38.21 -11.71
C ALA A 6 18.81 -36.69 -11.86
N LYS A 7 20.01 -36.13 -11.78
CA LYS A 7 20.23 -34.68 -11.95
C LYS A 7 19.76 -34.21 -13.33
N ARG A 8 20.18 -34.90 -14.39
CA ARG A 8 19.77 -34.56 -15.77
C ARG A 8 18.26 -34.67 -15.96
N ARG A 9 17.65 -35.71 -15.38
CA ARG A 9 16.19 -35.88 -15.48
C ARG A 9 15.42 -34.81 -14.70
N ILE A 10 15.88 -34.40 -13.52
CA ILE A 10 15.31 -33.29 -12.74
C ILE A 10 15.39 -31.98 -13.54
N GLU A 11 16.53 -31.67 -14.14
CA GLU A 11 16.68 -30.46 -14.96
C GLU A 11 15.72 -30.46 -16.17
N GLU A 12 15.57 -31.59 -16.84
CA GLU A 12 14.63 -31.77 -17.94
C GLU A 12 13.19 -31.60 -17.48
N LEU A 13 12.79 -32.19 -16.33
CA LEU A 13 11.46 -32.04 -15.78
C LEU A 13 11.15 -30.60 -15.34
N HIS A 14 12.13 -29.86 -14.80
CA HIS A 14 11.99 -28.43 -14.51
C HIS A 14 11.64 -27.65 -15.77
N GLN A 15 12.34 -27.90 -16.87
CA GLN A 15 12.07 -27.21 -18.16
C GLN A 15 10.68 -27.55 -18.69
N ILE A 16 10.31 -28.81 -18.71
CA ILE A 16 9.00 -29.29 -19.18
C ILE A 16 7.86 -28.70 -18.36
N LEU A 17 7.95 -28.80 -17.04
CA LEU A 17 6.89 -28.33 -16.12
C LEU A 17 6.75 -26.82 -16.11
N ASN A 18 7.86 -26.08 -16.18
CA ASN A 18 7.83 -24.63 -16.30
C ASN A 18 7.22 -24.20 -17.63
N GLN A 19 7.51 -24.90 -18.72
CA GLN A 19 6.90 -24.63 -20.03
C GLN A 19 5.40 -24.89 -20.02
N TYR A 20 4.96 -26.03 -19.50
CA TYR A 20 3.52 -26.37 -19.38
C TYR A 20 2.78 -25.36 -18.51
N ASN A 21 3.40 -24.95 -17.41
CA ASN A 21 2.85 -23.96 -16.50
C ASN A 21 2.70 -22.58 -17.16
N TYR A 22 3.70 -22.17 -17.92
CA TYR A 22 3.69 -20.92 -18.69
C TYR A 22 2.58 -20.94 -19.76
N GLU A 23 2.50 -22.01 -20.53
CA GLU A 23 1.48 -22.16 -21.58
C GLU A 23 0.05 -22.14 -21.00
N TYR A 24 -0.17 -22.82 -19.89
CA TYR A 24 -1.48 -22.90 -19.25
C TYR A 24 -1.86 -21.61 -18.54
N HIS A 25 -1.02 -21.13 -17.60
CA HIS A 25 -1.38 -20.03 -16.70
C HIS A 25 -1.05 -18.64 -17.21
N THR A 26 -0.07 -18.50 -18.08
CA THR A 26 0.35 -17.19 -18.62
C THR A 26 -0.19 -16.95 -20.01
N LEU A 27 -0.11 -17.94 -20.89
CA LEU A 27 -0.59 -17.81 -22.26
C LEU A 27 -2.05 -18.23 -22.46
N ASP A 28 -2.67 -18.86 -21.47
CA ASP A 28 -4.02 -19.46 -21.54
C ASP A 28 -4.18 -20.44 -22.75
N ARG A 29 -3.10 -21.15 -23.11
CA ARG A 29 -3.02 -22.08 -24.23
C ARG A 29 -2.30 -23.36 -23.82
N PRO A 30 -2.96 -24.25 -23.06
CA PRO A 30 -2.34 -25.49 -22.64
C PRO A 30 -2.01 -26.39 -23.85
N SER A 31 -0.81 -26.93 -23.89
CA SER A 31 -0.35 -27.87 -24.92
C SER A 31 -0.58 -29.33 -24.56
N VAL A 32 -0.84 -29.62 -23.26
CA VAL A 32 -1.03 -30.98 -22.75
C VAL A 32 -2.22 -31.06 -21.79
N PRO A 33 -2.83 -32.25 -21.63
CA PRO A 33 -3.86 -32.48 -20.61
C PRO A 33 -3.30 -32.39 -19.18
N ASP A 34 -4.14 -32.07 -18.20
CA ASP A 34 -3.77 -31.98 -16.78
C ASP A 34 -3.12 -33.29 -16.27
N ALA A 35 -3.57 -34.42 -16.75
CA ALA A 35 -3.01 -35.73 -16.39
C ALA A 35 -1.53 -35.89 -16.74
N GLU A 36 -1.11 -35.32 -17.86
CA GLU A 36 0.31 -35.30 -18.30
C GLU A 36 1.14 -34.42 -17.37
N TYR A 37 0.66 -33.23 -17.05
CA TYR A 37 1.31 -32.35 -16.07
C TYR A 37 1.48 -33.04 -14.71
N ASP A 38 0.42 -33.64 -14.19
CA ASP A 38 0.43 -34.33 -12.90
C ASP A 38 1.38 -35.53 -12.89
N ALA A 39 1.49 -36.27 -13.99
CA ALA A 39 2.42 -37.36 -14.13
C ALA A 39 3.87 -36.92 -14.06
N ARG A 40 4.20 -35.81 -14.76
CA ARG A 40 5.56 -35.21 -14.73
C ARG A 40 5.90 -34.64 -13.35
N MET A 41 4.93 -34.02 -12.69
CA MET A 41 5.12 -33.49 -11.34
C MET A 41 5.38 -34.62 -10.33
N ARG A 42 4.64 -35.73 -10.39
CA ARG A 42 4.90 -36.91 -9.52
C ARG A 42 6.28 -37.49 -9.74
N GLU A 43 6.72 -37.61 -11.00
CA GLU A 43 8.07 -38.06 -11.33
C GLU A 43 9.13 -37.15 -10.72
N LEU A 44 8.97 -35.83 -10.83
CA LEU A 44 9.90 -34.86 -10.24
C LEU A 44 9.97 -34.99 -8.71
N ILE A 45 8.83 -35.05 -8.03
CA ILE A 45 8.75 -35.18 -6.58
C ILE A 45 9.44 -36.46 -6.13
N SER A 46 9.20 -37.58 -6.80
CA SER A 46 9.85 -38.86 -6.49
C SER A 46 11.37 -38.80 -6.61
N LEU A 47 11.89 -38.18 -7.67
CA LEU A 47 13.32 -38.00 -7.87
C LEU A 47 13.96 -37.08 -6.82
N GLU A 48 13.27 -36.03 -6.43
CA GLU A 48 13.73 -35.10 -5.38
C GLU A 48 13.69 -35.74 -3.98
N GLU A 49 12.77 -36.65 -3.72
CA GLU A 49 12.73 -37.43 -2.48
C GLU A 49 13.88 -38.48 -2.41
N GLU A 50 14.19 -39.12 -3.55
CA GLU A 50 15.31 -40.04 -3.64
C GLU A 50 16.68 -39.33 -3.55
N HIS A 51 16.75 -38.08 -4.00
CA HIS A 51 17.97 -37.27 -4.05
C HIS A 51 17.72 -35.85 -3.48
N PRO A 52 17.56 -35.72 -2.14
CA PRO A 52 17.22 -34.44 -1.53
C PRO A 52 18.21 -33.30 -1.78
N ASP A 53 19.47 -33.64 -2.01
CA ASP A 53 20.54 -32.68 -2.31
C ASP A 53 20.45 -32.08 -3.72
N LEU A 54 19.65 -32.65 -4.60
CA LEU A 54 19.37 -32.15 -5.95
C LEU A 54 18.14 -31.23 -6.00
N LYS A 55 17.40 -31.11 -4.91
CA LYS A 55 16.20 -30.30 -4.83
C LYS A 55 16.54 -28.82 -4.85
N ALA A 56 16.18 -28.12 -5.91
CA ALA A 56 16.42 -26.69 -6.09
C ALA A 56 15.32 -25.83 -5.46
N ALA A 57 15.67 -24.62 -4.99
CA ALA A 57 14.70 -23.68 -4.43
C ALA A 57 13.66 -23.19 -5.47
N ASP A 58 14.02 -23.20 -6.76
CA ASP A 58 13.19 -22.83 -7.88
C ASP A 58 12.49 -24.03 -8.54
N SER A 59 12.51 -25.20 -7.92
CA SER A 59 11.81 -26.37 -8.43
C SER A 59 10.31 -26.13 -8.49
N PRO A 60 9.62 -26.55 -9.58
CA PRO A 60 8.17 -26.51 -9.66
C PRO A 60 7.47 -27.20 -8.50
N SER A 61 8.11 -28.19 -7.86
CA SER A 61 7.60 -28.87 -6.67
C SER A 61 7.54 -27.97 -5.41
N GLN A 62 8.24 -26.85 -5.42
CA GLN A 62 8.31 -25.91 -4.29
C GLN A 62 7.22 -24.84 -4.29
N ARG A 63 6.33 -24.82 -5.29
CA ARG A 63 5.24 -23.84 -5.34
C ARG A 63 4.27 -23.95 -4.17
N VAL A 64 4.00 -25.15 -3.72
CA VAL A 64 3.09 -25.41 -2.60
C VAL A 64 3.80 -26.32 -1.62
N GLY A 65 4.03 -25.82 -0.43
CA GLY A 65 4.69 -26.61 0.61
C GLY A 65 5.39 -25.69 1.62
N GLY A 66 6.00 -26.30 2.60
CA GLY A 66 6.63 -25.62 3.69
C GLY A 66 5.83 -25.65 4.98
N ALA A 67 6.47 -25.27 6.06
CA ALA A 67 5.84 -25.18 7.36
C ALA A 67 4.85 -23.99 7.40
N VAL A 68 3.81 -24.14 8.21
CA VAL A 68 2.91 -23.03 8.53
C VAL A 68 3.74 -21.92 9.20
N LEU A 69 3.63 -20.70 8.69
CA LEU A 69 4.35 -19.55 9.22
C LEU A 69 3.74 -19.09 10.56
N ASP A 70 4.55 -18.54 11.42
CA ASP A 70 4.09 -17.93 12.67
C ASP A 70 3.64 -16.47 12.46
N ALA A 71 4.36 -15.73 11.59
CA ALA A 71 4.05 -14.35 11.23
C ALA A 71 4.78 -14.00 9.91
N PHE A 72 4.35 -12.89 9.28
CA PHE A 72 5.03 -12.33 8.12
C PHE A 72 6.13 -11.36 8.55
N GLN A 73 7.31 -11.51 7.94
CA GLN A 73 8.41 -10.56 8.11
C GLN A 73 8.11 -9.26 7.36
N LYS A 74 8.61 -8.15 7.88
CA LYS A 74 8.50 -6.85 7.21
C LYS A 74 9.64 -6.69 6.19
N VAL A 75 9.30 -6.10 5.04
CA VAL A 75 10.25 -5.85 3.94
C VAL A 75 10.19 -4.38 3.58
N ARG A 76 11.36 -3.74 3.61
CA ARG A 76 11.50 -2.38 3.09
C ARG A 76 11.68 -2.43 1.58
N HIS A 77 10.87 -1.65 0.85
CA HIS A 77 10.99 -1.53 -0.60
C HIS A 77 12.23 -0.74 -0.98
N GLY A 78 12.97 -1.23 -1.96
CA GLY A 78 14.12 -0.53 -2.51
C GLY A 78 13.73 0.77 -3.21
N THR A 79 12.66 0.73 -3.97
CA THR A 79 12.03 1.91 -4.58
C THR A 79 10.61 2.01 -4.03
N PRO A 80 10.16 3.19 -3.54
CA PRO A 80 8.81 3.33 -3.01
C PRO A 80 7.72 2.92 -4.00
N MET A 81 6.68 2.27 -3.50
CA MET A 81 5.48 1.92 -4.26
C MET A 81 4.45 3.03 -4.07
N LEU A 82 4.43 3.99 -4.98
CA LEU A 82 3.58 5.16 -4.91
C LEU A 82 2.15 4.89 -5.39
N SER A 83 1.21 5.67 -4.88
CA SER A 83 -0.15 5.73 -5.40
C SER A 83 -0.20 6.55 -6.69
N LEU A 84 -1.27 6.37 -7.49
CA LEU A 84 -1.51 7.18 -8.68
C LEU A 84 -2.45 8.36 -8.35
N GLY A 85 -2.28 9.48 -9.03
CA GLY A 85 -3.28 10.55 -9.04
C GLY A 85 -4.55 10.09 -9.75
N ASN A 86 -5.70 10.66 -9.40
CA ASN A 86 -6.99 10.27 -9.96
C ASN A 86 -7.52 11.28 -10.97
N ALA A 87 -8.21 10.79 -11.99
CA ALA A 87 -9.07 11.55 -12.89
C ALA A 87 -10.46 10.90 -12.87
N PHE A 88 -11.52 11.71 -12.79
CA PHE A 88 -12.89 11.22 -12.66
C PHE A 88 -13.75 11.52 -13.89
N ASN A 89 -13.30 12.40 -14.75
CA ASN A 89 -14.00 12.86 -15.93
C ASN A 89 -13.06 13.24 -17.06
N GLU A 90 -13.62 13.57 -18.22
CA GLU A 90 -12.87 13.98 -19.40
C GLU A 90 -12.03 15.24 -19.15
N GLN A 91 -12.56 16.22 -18.42
CA GLN A 91 -11.84 17.45 -18.12
C GLN A 91 -10.57 17.21 -17.31
N ASP A 92 -10.63 16.29 -16.35
CA ASP A 92 -9.44 15.91 -15.56
C ASP A 92 -8.34 15.29 -16.44
N LEU A 93 -8.73 14.51 -17.46
CA LEU A 93 -7.79 13.95 -18.44
C LEU A 93 -7.18 15.03 -19.34
N LEU A 94 -7.98 15.98 -19.80
CA LEU A 94 -7.49 17.12 -20.58
C LEU A 94 -6.55 18.00 -19.76
N ASP A 95 -6.84 18.20 -18.48
CA ASP A 95 -5.95 18.93 -17.57
C ASP A 95 -4.62 18.20 -17.32
N PHE A 96 -4.67 16.87 -17.21
CA PHE A 96 -3.47 16.03 -17.12
C PHE A 96 -2.60 16.17 -18.38
N ASP A 97 -3.18 16.03 -19.55
CA ASP A 97 -2.49 16.19 -20.83
C ASP A 97 -1.85 17.57 -20.97
N ARG A 98 -2.59 18.61 -20.61
CA ARG A 98 -2.07 19.99 -20.62
C ARG A 98 -0.84 20.13 -19.72
N ARG A 99 -0.88 19.64 -18.49
CA ARG A 99 0.28 19.68 -17.56
C ARG A 99 1.48 18.93 -18.11
N VAL A 100 1.26 17.76 -18.71
CA VAL A 100 2.31 16.96 -19.34
C VAL A 100 2.94 17.73 -20.49
N ARG A 101 2.14 18.31 -21.39
CA ARG A 101 2.63 19.08 -22.55
C ARG A 101 3.37 20.34 -22.17
N GLN A 102 2.94 21.02 -21.13
CA GLN A 102 3.64 22.21 -20.61
C GLN A 102 5.03 21.86 -20.07
N ALA A 103 5.21 20.66 -19.54
CA ALA A 103 6.47 20.24 -18.93
C ALA A 103 7.45 19.62 -19.94
N VAL A 104 6.99 18.81 -20.91
CA VAL A 104 7.84 17.99 -21.80
C VAL A 104 7.63 18.25 -23.30
N GLY A 105 6.71 19.14 -23.68
CA GLY A 105 6.40 19.46 -25.07
C GLY A 105 5.29 18.61 -25.65
N ASP A 106 5.06 18.73 -26.96
CA ASP A 106 3.90 18.14 -27.64
C ASP A 106 4.16 16.75 -28.23
N ASP A 107 5.40 16.29 -28.26
CA ASP A 107 5.77 14.95 -28.75
C ASP A 107 5.59 13.91 -27.63
N ILE A 108 4.35 13.51 -27.40
CA ILE A 108 3.95 12.63 -26.31
C ILE A 108 3.12 11.47 -26.87
N ALA A 109 3.38 10.27 -26.36
CA ALA A 109 2.51 9.12 -26.51
C ALA A 109 2.13 8.58 -25.15
N TYR A 110 0.93 8.02 -25.05
CA TYR A 110 0.42 7.39 -23.82
C TYR A 110 0.33 5.89 -23.99
N ASN A 111 0.78 5.16 -22.97
CA ASN A 111 0.48 3.75 -22.79
C ASN A 111 -0.71 3.63 -21.84
N VAL A 112 -1.77 3.00 -22.33
CA VAL A 112 -3.04 2.86 -21.61
C VAL A 112 -3.19 1.42 -21.15
N GLU A 113 -3.38 1.23 -19.85
CA GLU A 113 -3.44 -0.07 -19.18
C GLU A 113 -4.72 -0.17 -18.36
N LEU A 114 -5.24 -1.39 -18.18
CA LEU A 114 -6.34 -1.62 -17.26
C LEU A 114 -5.86 -1.50 -15.81
N LYS A 115 -6.63 -0.84 -14.99
CA LYS A 115 -6.41 -0.79 -13.55
C LYS A 115 -7.09 -1.97 -12.89
N ILE A 116 -6.33 -3.01 -12.65
CA ILE A 116 -6.81 -4.24 -12.03
C ILE A 116 -7.14 -3.99 -10.57
N ASP A 117 -8.26 -4.50 -10.12
CA ASP A 117 -8.71 -4.38 -8.73
C ASP A 117 -8.24 -5.60 -7.92
N GLY A 118 -7.10 -5.47 -7.28
CA GLY A 118 -6.45 -6.53 -6.53
C GLY A 118 -5.54 -6.02 -5.44
N LEU A 119 -4.45 -6.73 -5.20
CA LEU A 119 -3.40 -6.39 -4.24
C LEU A 119 -2.09 -6.13 -4.97
N ALA A 120 -1.54 -4.93 -4.82
CA ALA A 120 -0.24 -4.58 -5.38
C ALA A 120 0.88 -5.35 -4.67
N VAL A 121 1.74 -5.99 -5.45
CA VAL A 121 2.88 -6.78 -4.96
C VAL A 121 4.15 -6.43 -5.72
N SER A 122 5.29 -6.60 -5.06
CA SER A 122 6.61 -6.57 -5.67
C SER A 122 7.19 -7.98 -5.69
N LEU A 123 7.89 -8.32 -6.78
CA LEU A 123 8.56 -9.60 -6.97
C LEU A 123 10.03 -9.34 -7.25
N ARG A 124 10.91 -9.84 -6.39
CA ARG A 124 12.36 -9.74 -6.57
C ARG A 124 12.92 -11.01 -7.16
N TYR A 125 13.68 -10.86 -8.25
CA TYR A 125 14.43 -11.93 -8.90
C TYR A 125 15.92 -11.66 -8.79
N GLU A 126 16.70 -12.69 -8.52
CA GLU A 126 18.17 -12.66 -8.52
C GLU A 126 18.69 -13.76 -9.45
N ASN A 127 19.52 -13.38 -10.41
CA ASN A 127 19.99 -14.30 -11.46
C ASN A 127 18.86 -15.12 -12.11
N GLY A 128 17.71 -14.49 -12.29
CA GLY A 128 16.53 -15.08 -12.88
C GLY A 128 15.66 -15.91 -11.94
N VAL A 129 16.03 -16.11 -10.70
CA VAL A 129 15.28 -16.91 -9.71
C VAL A 129 14.47 -16.00 -8.79
N PHE A 130 13.20 -16.36 -8.58
CA PHE A 130 12.31 -15.65 -7.67
C PHE A 130 12.76 -15.86 -6.22
N VAL A 131 13.19 -14.79 -5.56
CA VAL A 131 13.74 -14.86 -4.21
C VAL A 131 12.87 -14.23 -3.14
N ARG A 132 12.07 -13.22 -3.50
CA ARG A 132 11.23 -12.51 -2.52
C ARG A 132 10.04 -11.83 -3.18
N GLY A 133 8.89 -11.95 -2.53
CA GLY A 133 7.69 -11.20 -2.87
C GLY A 133 7.12 -10.51 -1.65
N ALA A 134 6.65 -9.27 -1.83
CA ALA A 134 6.13 -8.46 -0.74
C ALA A 134 4.87 -7.70 -1.14
N THR A 135 4.02 -7.39 -0.16
CA THR A 135 2.91 -6.47 -0.33
C THR A 135 3.42 -5.04 -0.44
N ARG A 136 2.61 -4.14 -1.01
CA ARG A 136 2.93 -2.71 -1.05
C ARG A 136 3.10 -2.13 0.35
N GLY A 137 2.27 -2.54 1.29
CA GLY A 137 2.27 -1.97 2.62
C GLY A 137 1.83 -0.50 2.61
N ASP A 138 2.61 0.33 3.31
CA ASP A 138 2.46 1.79 3.31
C ASP A 138 3.17 2.48 2.12
N GLY A 139 3.72 1.69 1.20
CA GLY A 139 4.52 2.15 0.06
C GLY A 139 6.02 2.11 0.32
N THR A 140 6.46 2.16 1.56
CA THR A 140 7.87 2.08 1.98
C THR A 140 8.20 0.70 2.55
N THR A 141 7.33 0.15 3.37
CA THR A 141 7.48 -1.15 4.03
C THR A 141 6.24 -2.01 3.80
N GLY A 142 6.43 -3.22 3.31
CA GLY A 142 5.39 -4.23 3.14
C GLY A 142 5.65 -5.47 3.97
N GLU A 143 4.84 -6.50 3.76
CA GLU A 143 5.01 -7.81 4.37
C GLU A 143 5.57 -8.81 3.36
N ASP A 144 6.52 -9.64 3.79
CA ASP A 144 7.05 -10.74 2.99
C ASP A 144 6.01 -11.85 2.87
N ILE A 145 5.47 -12.01 1.68
CA ILE A 145 4.48 -13.04 1.35
C ILE A 145 5.01 -13.98 0.26
N THR A 146 6.31 -14.17 0.19
CA THR A 146 7.00 -14.95 -0.85
C THR A 146 6.38 -16.33 -1.02
N GLU A 147 6.19 -17.06 0.07
CA GLU A 147 5.67 -18.43 0.00
C GLU A 147 4.23 -18.50 -0.54
N ASN A 148 3.38 -17.54 -0.20
CA ASN A 148 2.04 -17.45 -0.75
C ASN A 148 2.03 -17.04 -2.23
N LEU A 149 2.92 -16.12 -2.62
CA LEU A 149 3.06 -15.72 -4.02
C LEU A 149 3.57 -16.86 -4.91
N LYS A 150 4.41 -17.74 -4.40
CA LYS A 150 4.84 -18.95 -5.12
C LYS A 150 3.68 -19.86 -5.51
N THR A 151 2.57 -19.80 -4.78
CA THR A 151 1.36 -20.60 -5.10
C THR A 151 0.60 -20.04 -6.30
N ILE A 152 0.84 -18.81 -6.72
CA ILE A 152 0.28 -18.23 -7.94
C ILE A 152 1.07 -18.77 -9.12
N ARG A 153 0.44 -19.64 -9.89
CA ARG A 153 1.13 -20.42 -10.92
C ARG A 153 1.61 -19.61 -12.11
N SER A 154 1.01 -18.44 -12.38
CA SER A 154 1.47 -17.49 -13.40
C SER A 154 2.70 -16.68 -12.98
N ILE A 155 3.11 -16.72 -11.72
CA ILE A 155 4.39 -16.15 -11.30
C ILE A 155 5.50 -17.16 -11.62
N PRO A 156 6.46 -16.83 -12.52
CA PRO A 156 7.55 -17.72 -12.80
C PRO A 156 8.50 -17.82 -11.59
N LEU A 157 8.85 -19.04 -11.19
CA LEU A 157 9.89 -19.26 -10.17
C LEU A 157 11.29 -18.97 -10.75
N LYS A 158 11.41 -19.08 -12.07
CA LYS A 158 12.59 -18.71 -12.83
C LYS A 158 12.19 -18.03 -14.13
N ILE A 159 12.72 -16.85 -14.37
CA ILE A 159 12.48 -16.11 -15.62
C ILE A 159 13.44 -16.57 -16.72
N LYS A 160 13.09 -16.28 -17.98
CA LYS A 160 13.79 -16.80 -19.16
C LYS A 160 15.22 -16.26 -19.36
N ARG A 161 15.61 -15.20 -18.66
CA ARG A 161 16.94 -14.62 -18.69
C ARG A 161 17.47 -14.46 -17.25
N PRO A 162 18.78 -14.65 -17.01
CA PRO A 162 19.36 -14.56 -15.68
C PRO A 162 19.51 -13.09 -15.20
N LEU A 163 18.41 -12.38 -15.12
CA LEU A 163 18.38 -10.98 -14.68
C LEU A 163 18.12 -10.89 -13.18
N SER A 164 18.74 -9.89 -12.55
CA SER A 164 18.43 -9.49 -11.19
C SER A 164 17.56 -8.23 -11.26
N ILE A 165 16.25 -8.39 -11.09
CA ILE A 165 15.27 -7.34 -11.26
C ILE A 165 14.17 -7.42 -10.19
N GLU A 166 13.56 -6.28 -9.93
CA GLU A 166 12.30 -6.21 -9.21
C GLU A 166 11.19 -5.80 -10.16
N VAL A 167 10.12 -6.57 -10.18
CA VAL A 167 8.92 -6.28 -10.96
C VAL A 167 7.74 -6.06 -10.04
N ARG A 168 6.73 -5.34 -10.54
CA ARG A 168 5.51 -5.03 -9.81
C ARG A 168 4.30 -5.48 -10.59
N GLY A 169 3.32 -5.95 -9.86
CA GLY A 169 2.08 -6.43 -10.44
C GLY A 169 0.93 -6.34 -9.47
N GLU A 170 -0.23 -6.69 -9.97
CA GLU A 170 -1.46 -6.78 -9.19
C GLU A 170 -1.88 -8.24 -9.11
N ALA A 171 -1.85 -8.79 -7.91
CA ALA A 171 -2.40 -10.10 -7.62
C ALA A 171 -3.91 -9.97 -7.40
N PHE A 172 -4.69 -10.83 -8.02
CA PHE A 172 -6.14 -10.74 -8.00
C PHE A 172 -6.80 -12.11 -7.98
N MET A 173 -8.05 -12.15 -7.60
CA MET A 173 -8.89 -13.35 -7.69
C MET A 173 -9.81 -13.20 -8.90
N PRO A 174 -9.74 -14.11 -9.89
CA PRO A 174 -10.69 -14.13 -11.00
C PRO A 174 -12.14 -14.27 -10.50
N LYS A 175 -13.08 -13.64 -11.23
CA LYS A 175 -14.51 -13.68 -10.88
C LYS A 175 -15.05 -15.10 -10.64
N PRO A 176 -14.77 -16.11 -11.50
CA PRO A 176 -15.24 -17.47 -11.26
C PRO A 176 -14.70 -18.08 -9.96
N SER A 177 -13.44 -17.83 -9.65
CA SER A 177 -12.80 -18.30 -8.41
C SER A 177 -13.40 -17.65 -7.17
N PHE A 178 -13.72 -16.37 -7.25
CA PHE A 178 -14.38 -15.62 -6.18
C PHE A 178 -15.79 -16.16 -5.90
N GLU A 179 -16.58 -16.39 -6.92
CA GLU A 179 -17.93 -16.95 -6.80
C GLU A 179 -17.89 -18.34 -6.17
N ALA A 180 -17.03 -19.22 -6.67
CA ALA A 180 -16.86 -20.58 -6.12
C ALA A 180 -16.38 -20.57 -4.65
N LEU A 181 -15.48 -19.67 -4.30
CA LEU A 181 -14.99 -19.51 -2.93
C LEU A 181 -16.11 -19.08 -1.98
N ASN A 182 -16.89 -18.09 -2.36
CA ASN A 182 -17.98 -17.57 -1.53
C ASN A 182 -19.12 -18.58 -1.38
N GLU A 183 -19.47 -19.32 -2.42
CA GLU A 183 -20.43 -20.43 -2.31
C GLU A 183 -19.99 -21.46 -1.27
N LYS A 184 -18.71 -21.85 -1.29
CA LYS A 184 -18.13 -22.79 -0.34
C LYS A 184 -18.12 -22.24 1.08
N ARG A 185 -17.81 -20.95 1.25
CA ARG A 185 -17.82 -20.27 2.56
C ARG A 185 -19.22 -20.25 3.15
N ILE A 186 -20.23 -19.93 2.34
CA ILE A 186 -21.64 -19.93 2.76
C ILE A 186 -22.07 -21.35 3.17
N GLN A 187 -21.71 -22.38 2.41
CA GLN A 187 -21.99 -23.77 2.75
C GLN A 187 -21.35 -24.20 4.09
N ASN A 188 -20.19 -23.63 4.42
CA ASN A 188 -19.48 -23.89 5.66
C ASN A 188 -19.87 -22.94 6.80
N GLU A 189 -20.92 -22.15 6.64
CA GLU A 189 -21.37 -21.14 7.60
C GLU A 189 -20.31 -20.08 7.94
N GLU A 190 -19.40 -19.82 6.99
CA GLU A 190 -18.40 -18.76 7.09
C GLU A 190 -18.90 -17.50 6.40
N GLU A 191 -18.45 -16.35 6.89
CA GLU A 191 -18.78 -15.07 6.26
C GLU A 191 -18.12 -14.96 4.86
N PRO A 192 -18.90 -14.67 3.80
CA PRO A 192 -18.35 -14.52 2.47
C PRO A 192 -17.47 -13.27 2.37
N PHE A 193 -16.49 -13.28 1.47
CA PHE A 193 -15.72 -12.08 1.16
C PHE A 193 -16.59 -11.05 0.43
N ALA A 194 -16.39 -9.78 0.77
CA ALA A 194 -17.18 -8.68 0.22
C ALA A 194 -16.93 -8.46 -1.28
N ASN A 195 -15.70 -8.66 -1.74
CA ASN A 195 -15.30 -8.46 -3.14
C ASN A 195 -14.04 -9.29 -3.49
N PRO A 196 -13.72 -9.44 -4.79
CA PRO A 196 -12.54 -10.18 -5.22
C PRO A 196 -11.21 -9.62 -4.69
N ARG A 197 -11.09 -8.31 -4.52
CA ARG A 197 -9.91 -7.67 -3.94
C ARG A 197 -9.66 -8.10 -2.50
N ASN A 198 -10.70 -8.07 -1.66
CA ASN A 198 -10.61 -8.52 -0.27
C ASN A 198 -10.30 -10.01 -0.19
N ALA A 199 -10.87 -10.82 -1.08
CA ALA A 199 -10.59 -12.24 -1.17
C ALA A 199 -9.12 -12.51 -1.54
N ALA A 200 -8.57 -11.77 -2.50
CA ALA A 200 -7.16 -11.87 -2.88
C ALA A 200 -6.23 -11.46 -1.74
N ALA A 201 -6.48 -10.31 -1.13
CA ALA A 201 -5.69 -9.82 0.00
C ALA A 201 -5.73 -10.79 1.20
N GLY A 202 -6.90 -11.27 1.56
CA GLY A 202 -7.10 -12.26 2.63
C GLY A 202 -6.42 -13.60 2.34
N SER A 203 -6.40 -14.02 1.07
CA SER A 203 -5.72 -15.25 0.64
C SER A 203 -4.20 -15.15 0.73
N LEU A 204 -3.63 -14.03 0.32
CA LEU A 204 -2.17 -13.81 0.35
C LEU A 204 -1.63 -13.56 1.76
N ARG A 205 -2.50 -13.27 2.71
CA ARG A 205 -2.15 -13.09 4.13
C ARG A 205 -2.44 -14.34 4.98
N GLN A 206 -2.66 -15.50 4.36
CA GLN A 206 -2.74 -16.77 5.07
C GLN A 206 -1.35 -17.22 5.51
N LEU A 207 -1.23 -17.65 6.75
CA LEU A 207 0.03 -18.19 7.29
C LEU A 207 0.31 -19.60 6.75
N ASP A 208 -0.72 -20.33 6.35
CA ASP A 208 -0.62 -21.63 5.70
C ASP A 208 -0.74 -21.48 4.18
N THR A 209 0.35 -21.75 3.48
CA THR A 209 0.42 -21.66 2.00
C THR A 209 -0.55 -22.60 1.28
N LYS A 210 -0.95 -23.70 1.90
CA LYS A 210 -1.93 -24.64 1.33
C LYS A 210 -3.30 -23.99 1.17
N ILE A 211 -3.65 -23.07 2.05
CA ILE A 211 -4.89 -22.30 1.95
C ILE A 211 -4.80 -21.34 0.76
N ALA A 212 -3.69 -20.59 0.65
CA ALA A 212 -3.47 -19.69 -0.47
C ALA A 212 -3.48 -20.42 -1.82
N ALA A 213 -2.87 -21.60 -1.90
CA ALA A 213 -2.82 -22.43 -3.11
C ALA A 213 -4.20 -22.82 -3.65
N LYS A 214 -5.19 -23.01 -2.77
CA LYS A 214 -6.56 -23.39 -3.13
C LYS A 214 -7.41 -22.22 -3.63
N ARG A 215 -6.92 -20.99 -3.50
CA ARG A 215 -7.68 -19.78 -3.84
C ARG A 215 -7.65 -19.43 -5.33
N ASN A 216 -6.81 -20.09 -6.13
CA ASN A 216 -6.69 -19.87 -7.58
C ASN A 216 -6.49 -18.41 -7.95
N LEU A 217 -5.56 -17.74 -7.26
CA LEU A 217 -5.17 -16.38 -7.57
C LEU A 217 -4.39 -16.30 -8.88
N ASP A 218 -4.44 -15.14 -9.51
CA ASP A 218 -3.67 -14.81 -10.69
C ASP A 218 -2.96 -13.47 -10.51
N ILE A 219 -2.11 -13.10 -11.45
CA ILE A 219 -1.37 -11.83 -11.41
C ILE A 219 -1.25 -11.23 -12.81
N PHE A 220 -1.30 -9.91 -12.88
CA PHE A 220 -0.78 -9.15 -14.03
C PHE A 220 0.40 -8.32 -13.58
N VAL A 221 1.53 -8.52 -14.22
CA VAL A 221 2.75 -7.74 -13.99
C VAL A 221 2.73 -6.53 -14.92
N TYR A 222 2.96 -5.33 -14.39
CA TYR A 222 2.77 -4.09 -15.13
C TYR A 222 3.99 -3.17 -15.12
N SER A 223 4.98 -3.38 -14.28
CA SER A 223 6.17 -2.53 -14.30
C SER A 223 7.43 -3.23 -13.78
N ILE A 224 8.57 -2.67 -14.17
CA ILE A 224 9.89 -3.02 -13.68
C ILE A 224 10.38 -1.83 -12.85
N ALA A 225 10.81 -2.06 -11.60
CA ALA A 225 11.16 -0.99 -10.67
C ALA A 225 12.43 -0.21 -11.04
N GLU A 226 13.39 -0.85 -11.69
CA GLU A 226 14.70 -0.30 -12.03
C GLU A 226 14.97 -0.44 -13.54
N LEU A 227 14.22 0.33 -14.33
CA LEU A 227 14.26 0.25 -15.81
C LEU A 227 15.58 0.70 -16.44
N ASP A 228 16.30 1.60 -15.79
CA ASP A 228 17.54 2.20 -16.31
C ASP A 228 18.64 1.15 -16.57
N GLU A 229 18.68 0.11 -15.75
CA GLU A 229 19.70 -0.93 -15.82
C GLU A 229 19.47 -1.94 -16.96
N ILE A 230 18.30 -1.90 -17.61
CA ILE A 230 17.85 -2.93 -18.55
C ILE A 230 17.85 -2.46 -19.99
N GLY A 231 18.11 -1.17 -20.23
CA GLY A 231 18.17 -0.60 -21.58
C GLY A 231 16.81 -0.45 -22.27
N VAL A 232 15.73 -0.31 -21.50
CA VAL A 232 14.38 -0.06 -21.98
C VAL A 232 14.11 1.43 -21.99
N GLU A 233 13.56 1.96 -23.08
CA GLU A 233 13.34 3.39 -23.28
C GLU A 233 11.89 3.82 -23.13
N THR A 234 10.94 2.88 -23.20
CA THR A 234 9.51 3.17 -23.13
C THR A 234 8.77 2.21 -22.20
N GLN A 235 7.62 2.66 -21.68
CA GLN A 235 6.72 1.84 -20.87
C GLN A 235 6.24 0.61 -21.67
N SER A 236 5.87 0.80 -22.94
CA SER A 236 5.43 -0.28 -23.83
C SER A 236 6.53 -1.31 -24.09
N ALA A 237 7.76 -0.88 -24.31
CA ALA A 237 8.90 -1.78 -24.44
C ALA A 237 9.20 -2.55 -23.15
N GLY A 238 8.99 -1.92 -21.99
CA GLY A 238 9.10 -2.58 -20.70
C GLY A 238 8.08 -3.71 -20.50
N LEU A 239 6.84 -3.49 -20.93
CA LEU A 239 5.80 -4.52 -20.92
C LEU A 239 6.10 -5.67 -21.90
N ASP A 240 6.62 -5.37 -23.08
CA ASP A 240 7.07 -6.39 -24.04
C ASP A 240 8.22 -7.23 -23.46
N LEU A 241 9.15 -6.60 -22.78
CA LEU A 241 10.23 -7.31 -22.07
C LEU A 241 9.69 -8.23 -20.98
N LEU A 242 8.70 -7.79 -20.22
CA LEU A 242 8.05 -8.64 -19.21
C LEU A 242 7.44 -9.90 -19.84
N ASP A 243 6.78 -9.77 -20.99
CA ASP A 243 6.27 -10.91 -21.76
C ASP A 243 7.41 -11.85 -22.19
N GLU A 244 8.50 -11.32 -22.71
CA GLU A 244 9.68 -12.10 -23.13
C GLU A 244 10.32 -12.85 -21.95
N LEU A 245 10.30 -12.26 -20.76
CA LEU A 245 10.85 -12.87 -19.56
C LEU A 245 9.96 -13.99 -18.98
N GLY A 246 8.72 -14.09 -19.41
CA GLY A 246 7.78 -15.12 -18.99
C GLY A 246 6.73 -14.66 -17.97
N PHE A 247 6.62 -13.37 -17.73
CA PHE A 247 5.56 -12.82 -16.87
C PHE A 247 4.23 -12.72 -17.61
N LYS A 248 3.14 -12.79 -16.87
CA LYS A 248 1.81 -12.53 -17.39
C LYS A 248 1.53 -11.03 -17.35
N THR A 249 1.36 -10.41 -18.50
CA THR A 249 0.93 -9.01 -18.64
C THR A 249 -0.49 -8.94 -19.18
N ASN A 250 -1.19 -7.84 -18.89
CA ASN A 250 -2.52 -7.62 -19.45
C ASN A 250 -2.44 -7.26 -20.94
N LYS A 251 -3.15 -8.00 -21.79
CA LYS A 251 -3.11 -7.82 -23.25
C LYS A 251 -4.04 -6.72 -23.77
N GLU A 252 -4.89 -6.17 -22.91
CA GLU A 252 -5.78 -5.06 -23.27
C GLU A 252 -5.06 -3.69 -23.32
N ARG A 253 -3.77 -3.67 -23.03
CA ARG A 253 -2.97 -2.44 -23.17
C ARG A 253 -2.97 -1.89 -24.58
N ARG A 254 -2.99 -0.57 -24.70
CA ARG A 254 -3.00 0.14 -26.00
C ARG A 254 -2.09 1.37 -25.96
N MET A 255 -1.48 1.67 -27.12
CA MET A 255 -0.78 2.92 -27.33
C MET A 255 -1.72 3.95 -27.93
N CYS A 256 -1.69 5.16 -27.38
CA CYS A 256 -2.44 6.32 -27.88
C CYS A 256 -1.48 7.48 -28.14
N GLN A 257 -1.64 8.14 -29.27
CA GLN A 257 -0.81 9.29 -29.66
C GLN A 257 -1.35 10.61 -29.12
N THR A 258 -2.65 10.67 -28.80
CA THR A 258 -3.32 11.86 -28.31
C THR A 258 -4.22 11.53 -27.13
N ILE A 259 -4.55 12.55 -26.32
CA ILE A 259 -5.49 12.37 -25.22
C ILE A 259 -6.91 12.07 -25.71
N GLU A 260 -7.28 12.55 -26.89
CA GLU A 260 -8.56 12.25 -27.54
C GLU A 260 -8.68 10.76 -27.85
N GLU A 261 -7.63 10.12 -28.35
CA GLU A 261 -7.58 8.67 -28.54
C GLU A 261 -7.72 7.91 -27.21
N VAL A 262 -7.12 8.43 -26.12
CA VAL A 262 -7.28 7.87 -24.78
C VAL A 262 -8.73 7.93 -24.32
N ILE A 263 -9.39 9.07 -24.51
CA ILE A 263 -10.79 9.27 -24.12
C ILE A 263 -11.71 8.30 -24.89
N ASP A 264 -11.50 8.16 -26.19
CA ASP A 264 -12.27 7.22 -27.02
C ASP A 264 -12.05 5.77 -26.60
N LEU A 265 -10.81 5.40 -26.27
CA LEU A 265 -10.48 4.07 -25.77
C LEU A 265 -11.16 3.77 -24.44
N ILE A 266 -11.22 4.74 -23.53
CA ILE A 266 -11.92 4.62 -22.25
C ILE A 266 -13.38 4.28 -22.44
N GLU A 267 -14.07 4.93 -23.36
CA GLU A 267 -15.48 4.64 -23.67
C GLU A 267 -15.66 3.20 -24.17
N THR A 268 -14.75 2.71 -24.99
CA THR A 268 -14.73 1.32 -25.47
C THR A 268 -14.52 0.33 -24.31
N LEU A 269 -13.57 0.61 -23.42
CA LEU A 269 -13.24 -0.24 -22.29
C LEU A 269 -14.32 -0.26 -21.21
N LYS A 270 -15.05 0.82 -21.02
CA LYS A 270 -16.23 0.84 -20.15
C LYS A 270 -17.27 -0.21 -20.55
N VAL A 271 -17.51 -0.36 -21.84
CA VAL A 271 -18.45 -1.36 -22.37
C VAL A 271 -17.92 -2.78 -22.19
N LYS A 272 -16.62 -2.99 -22.39
CA LYS A 272 -15.98 -4.30 -22.22
C LYS A 272 -15.80 -4.75 -20.78
N ARG A 273 -15.90 -3.86 -19.81
CA ARG A 273 -15.63 -4.13 -18.38
C ARG A 273 -16.32 -5.38 -17.86
N ALA A 274 -17.59 -5.57 -18.20
CA ALA A 274 -18.39 -6.71 -17.76
C ALA A 274 -17.92 -8.05 -18.32
N ASP A 275 -17.24 -8.05 -19.48
CA ASP A 275 -16.81 -9.25 -20.19
C ASP A 275 -15.48 -9.82 -19.65
N PHE A 276 -14.72 -9.03 -18.88
CA PHE A 276 -13.48 -9.50 -18.30
C PHE A 276 -13.71 -10.50 -17.17
N SER A 277 -12.87 -11.53 -17.11
CA SER A 277 -12.90 -12.54 -16.03
C SER A 277 -12.33 -12.03 -14.70
N TYR A 278 -11.94 -10.78 -14.63
CA TYR A 278 -11.39 -10.08 -13.47
C TYR A 278 -12.03 -8.70 -13.32
N GLU A 279 -11.99 -8.17 -12.09
CA GLU A 279 -12.49 -6.83 -11.81
C GLU A 279 -11.44 -5.75 -12.15
N ILE A 280 -11.91 -4.66 -12.72
CA ILE A 280 -11.14 -3.43 -12.91
C ILE A 280 -11.88 -2.26 -12.28
N ASP A 281 -11.15 -1.32 -11.71
CA ASP A 281 -11.73 -0.12 -11.08
C ASP A 281 -11.44 1.16 -11.87
N GLY A 282 -10.75 1.04 -12.98
CA GLY A 282 -10.42 2.16 -13.85
C GLY A 282 -9.39 1.80 -14.90
N ILE A 283 -8.74 2.82 -15.41
CA ILE A 283 -7.75 2.75 -16.47
C ILE A 283 -6.56 3.60 -16.06
N VAL A 284 -5.35 3.09 -16.26
CA VAL A 284 -4.10 3.81 -15.99
C VAL A 284 -3.56 4.36 -17.30
N ILE A 285 -3.32 5.65 -17.34
CA ILE A 285 -2.71 6.36 -18.46
C ILE A 285 -1.30 6.76 -18.04
N LYS A 286 -0.30 6.32 -18.79
CA LYS A 286 1.11 6.61 -18.52
C LYS A 286 1.76 7.25 -19.74
N VAL A 287 2.58 8.27 -19.53
CA VAL A 287 3.48 8.77 -20.56
C VAL A 287 4.43 7.64 -20.95
N ASP A 288 4.50 7.30 -22.23
CA ASP A 288 5.22 6.11 -22.69
C ASP A 288 6.75 6.26 -22.62
N SER A 289 7.28 7.42 -22.94
CA SER A 289 8.72 7.70 -22.86
C SER A 289 9.23 7.73 -21.43
N LEU A 290 10.16 6.86 -21.08
CA LEU A 290 10.78 6.84 -19.75
C LEU A 290 11.62 8.09 -19.47
N ALA A 291 12.24 8.68 -20.49
CA ALA A 291 12.95 9.94 -20.38
C ALA A 291 11.99 11.09 -20.01
N GLN A 292 10.80 11.13 -20.61
CA GLN A 292 9.76 12.09 -20.26
C GLN A 292 9.16 11.84 -18.88
N GLN A 293 9.01 10.58 -18.47
CA GLN A 293 8.59 10.23 -17.10
C GLN A 293 9.57 10.81 -16.06
N GLU A 294 10.87 10.68 -16.30
CA GLU A 294 11.88 11.24 -15.41
C GLU A 294 11.85 12.77 -15.35
N GLU A 295 11.66 13.41 -16.51
CA GLU A 295 11.56 14.87 -16.59
C GLU A 295 10.34 15.40 -15.84
N LEU A 296 9.20 14.71 -15.95
CA LEU A 296 7.97 15.02 -15.21
C LEU A 296 8.11 14.78 -13.71
N GLY A 297 8.76 13.68 -13.33
CA GLY A 297 9.05 13.35 -11.95
C GLY A 297 7.82 12.99 -11.10
N PHE A 298 7.93 13.25 -9.80
CA PHE A 298 6.98 12.82 -8.79
C PHE A 298 6.55 13.99 -7.90
N THR A 299 5.32 13.91 -7.38
CA THR A 299 4.93 14.63 -6.17
C THR A 299 5.28 13.79 -4.95
N ALA A 300 5.01 14.29 -3.75
CA ALA A 300 5.22 13.49 -2.51
C ALA A 300 4.41 12.19 -2.47
N LYS A 301 3.34 12.07 -3.25
CA LYS A 301 2.39 10.95 -3.18
C LYS A 301 2.23 10.17 -4.47
N SER A 302 2.50 10.77 -5.62
CA SER A 302 2.20 10.17 -6.92
C SER A 302 3.12 10.64 -8.03
N PRO A 303 3.31 9.83 -9.10
CA PRO A 303 4.01 10.28 -10.29
C PRO A 303 3.20 11.35 -11.04
N ARG A 304 3.91 12.31 -11.66
CA ARG A 304 3.29 13.34 -12.50
C ARG A 304 3.04 12.86 -13.94
N TRP A 305 3.65 11.75 -14.31
CA TRP A 305 3.61 11.16 -15.64
C TRP A 305 2.52 10.11 -15.82
N ALA A 306 1.73 9.83 -14.78
CA ALA A 306 0.66 8.85 -14.81
C ALA A 306 -0.58 9.36 -14.08
N VAL A 307 -1.73 8.89 -14.53
CA VAL A 307 -3.02 9.16 -13.89
C VAL A 307 -3.91 7.92 -13.98
N ALA A 308 -4.66 7.67 -12.93
CA ALA A 308 -5.69 6.64 -12.90
C ALA A 308 -7.06 7.28 -13.16
N TYR A 309 -7.64 6.96 -14.30
CA TYR A 309 -9.03 7.31 -14.59
C TYR A 309 -9.93 6.33 -13.86
N LYS A 310 -10.75 6.84 -12.95
CA LYS A 310 -11.71 6.05 -12.21
C LYS A 310 -13.05 6.01 -12.94
N PHE A 311 -13.61 4.81 -13.12
CA PHE A 311 -14.96 4.70 -13.69
C PHE A 311 -15.97 5.46 -12.81
N PRO A 312 -17.02 6.03 -13.41
CA PRO A 312 -18.11 6.62 -12.65
C PRO A 312 -18.64 5.63 -11.61
N ALA A 313 -18.91 6.14 -10.41
CA ALA A 313 -19.47 5.34 -9.34
C ALA A 313 -20.84 4.78 -9.77
N GLU A 314 -21.04 3.49 -9.57
CA GLU A 314 -22.34 2.88 -9.74
C GLU A 314 -23.30 3.43 -8.69
N GLU A 315 -24.47 3.87 -9.13
CA GLU A 315 -25.54 4.36 -8.26
C GLU A 315 -26.68 3.36 -8.20
N VAL A 316 -27.13 3.06 -6.99
CA VAL A 316 -28.28 2.19 -6.74
C VAL A 316 -29.24 2.84 -5.75
N VAL A 317 -30.48 2.41 -5.76
CA VAL A 317 -31.51 2.90 -4.83
C VAL A 317 -31.85 1.83 -3.81
N THR A 318 -31.90 2.23 -2.55
CA THR A 318 -32.32 1.36 -1.45
C THR A 318 -33.01 2.16 -0.34
N LYS A 319 -33.68 1.46 0.57
CA LYS A 319 -34.40 2.09 1.68
C LYS A 319 -33.46 2.39 2.84
N LEU A 320 -33.52 3.61 3.37
CA LEU A 320 -32.86 4.01 4.61
C LEU A 320 -33.67 3.50 5.80
N LEU A 321 -33.12 2.54 6.54
CA LEU A 321 -33.80 1.92 7.68
C LEU A 321 -33.57 2.66 8.99
N ASP A 322 -32.34 3.16 9.20
CA ASP A 322 -31.94 3.86 10.42
C ASP A 322 -30.70 4.71 10.18
N ILE A 323 -30.39 5.59 11.10
CA ILE A 323 -29.14 6.36 11.13
C ILE A 323 -28.45 6.09 12.46
N GLU A 324 -27.29 5.47 12.36
CA GLU A 324 -26.40 5.17 13.50
C GLU A 324 -25.40 6.30 13.69
N LEU A 325 -25.17 6.69 14.92
CA LEU A 325 -24.20 7.73 15.29
C LEU A 325 -22.99 7.09 15.94
N SER A 326 -21.81 7.42 15.47
CA SER A 326 -20.55 7.02 16.06
C SER A 326 -19.75 8.23 16.55
N VAL A 327 -18.96 8.01 17.60
CA VAL A 327 -18.07 9.03 18.17
C VAL A 327 -16.65 8.67 17.78
N GLY A 328 -16.01 9.53 17.00
CA GLY A 328 -14.64 9.37 16.56
C GLY A 328 -13.62 9.73 17.64
N ARG A 329 -12.36 9.49 17.36
CA ARG A 329 -11.21 9.77 18.22
C ARG A 329 -11.15 11.22 18.70
N THR A 330 -11.51 12.16 17.87
CA THR A 330 -11.53 13.60 18.19
C THR A 330 -12.88 14.09 18.72
N GLY A 331 -13.81 13.18 19.01
CA GLY A 331 -15.14 13.49 19.49
C GLY A 331 -16.16 13.82 18.42
N VAL A 332 -15.80 13.78 17.15
CA VAL A 332 -16.72 14.06 16.03
C VAL A 332 -17.84 13.01 15.99
N ILE A 333 -19.07 13.48 15.94
CA ILE A 333 -20.25 12.63 15.77
C ILE A 333 -20.49 12.41 14.29
N THR A 334 -20.34 11.17 13.84
CA THR A 334 -20.47 10.79 12.45
C THR A 334 -21.76 9.98 12.24
N PRO A 335 -22.69 10.46 11.38
CA PRO A 335 -23.87 9.71 11.03
C PRO A 335 -23.55 8.68 9.94
N THR A 336 -24.07 7.46 10.12
CA THR A 336 -23.97 6.38 9.14
C THR A 336 -25.38 5.87 8.84
N ALA A 337 -25.72 5.79 7.56
CA ALA A 337 -26.98 5.22 7.12
C ALA A 337 -26.96 3.70 7.26
N ILE A 338 -27.99 3.16 7.90
CA ILE A 338 -28.29 1.73 7.90
C ILE A 338 -29.32 1.47 6.82
N LEU A 339 -28.96 0.65 5.84
CA LEU A 339 -29.70 0.45 4.62
C LEU A 339 -30.28 -0.95 4.51
N GLU A 340 -31.39 -1.07 3.81
CA GLU A 340 -31.79 -2.37 3.28
C GLU A 340 -30.69 -2.88 2.36
N PRO A 341 -30.22 -4.14 2.52
CA PRO A 341 -29.08 -4.67 1.76
C PRO A 341 -29.27 -4.53 0.26
N VAL A 342 -28.27 -3.99 -0.41
CA VAL A 342 -28.29 -3.75 -1.86
C VAL A 342 -26.89 -4.01 -2.44
N LYS A 343 -26.84 -4.50 -3.67
CA LYS A 343 -25.58 -4.71 -4.38
C LYS A 343 -25.14 -3.43 -5.08
N VAL A 344 -23.91 -3.01 -4.81
CA VAL A 344 -23.25 -1.87 -5.46
C VAL A 344 -21.85 -2.31 -5.87
N ALA A 345 -21.53 -2.22 -7.15
CA ALA A 345 -20.22 -2.58 -7.69
C ALA A 345 -19.70 -3.96 -7.19
N GLY A 346 -20.57 -4.96 -7.26
CA GLY A 346 -20.24 -6.35 -6.88
C GLY A 346 -20.19 -6.64 -5.38
N THR A 347 -20.48 -5.67 -4.52
CA THR A 347 -20.53 -5.86 -3.06
C THR A 347 -21.93 -5.62 -2.50
N THR A 348 -22.28 -6.35 -1.44
CA THR A 348 -23.51 -6.08 -0.69
C THR A 348 -23.27 -4.96 0.29
N VAL A 349 -24.03 -3.87 0.17
CA VAL A 349 -23.94 -2.68 1.01
C VAL A 349 -25.14 -2.63 1.95
N GLN A 350 -24.86 -2.49 3.24
CA GLN A 350 -25.86 -2.31 4.31
C GLN A 350 -25.63 -1.02 5.09
N ARG A 351 -24.48 -0.38 4.91
CA ARG A 351 -24.07 0.84 5.61
C ARG A 351 -23.46 1.81 4.61
N ALA A 352 -23.81 3.09 4.74
CA ALA A 352 -23.25 4.13 3.89
C ALA A 352 -23.01 5.41 4.70
N SER A 353 -21.99 6.17 4.31
CA SER A 353 -21.68 7.44 4.95
C SER A 353 -22.74 8.50 4.63
N LEU A 354 -23.13 9.25 5.63
CA LEU A 354 -23.94 10.47 5.51
C LEU A 354 -23.08 11.73 5.70
N HIS A 355 -21.78 11.58 5.84
CA HIS A 355 -20.79 12.63 6.05
C HIS A 355 -21.02 13.44 7.34
N ASN A 356 -22.04 14.30 7.39
CA ASN A 356 -22.33 15.17 8.53
C ASN A 356 -23.83 15.59 8.55
N GLU A 357 -24.20 16.33 9.58
CA GLU A 357 -25.55 16.84 9.74
C GLU A 357 -25.96 17.78 8.60
N ASP A 358 -25.04 18.60 8.10
CA ASP A 358 -25.34 19.58 7.05
C ASP A 358 -25.77 18.90 5.76
N LEU A 359 -25.14 17.78 5.39
CA LEU A 359 -25.54 16.99 4.24
C LEU A 359 -26.96 16.44 4.39
N ILE A 360 -27.29 15.93 5.57
CA ILE A 360 -28.62 15.39 5.88
C ILE A 360 -29.69 16.49 5.72
N LYS A 361 -29.40 17.68 6.22
CA LYS A 361 -30.33 18.86 6.10
C LYS A 361 -30.43 19.36 4.66
N GLU A 362 -29.28 19.53 4.00
CA GLU A 362 -29.24 20.06 2.62
C GLU A 362 -30.01 19.16 1.66
N LYS A 363 -29.86 17.85 1.78
CA LYS A 363 -30.54 16.87 0.92
C LYS A 363 -31.86 16.40 1.46
N ASP A 364 -32.32 16.92 2.61
CA ASP A 364 -33.56 16.55 3.30
C ASP A 364 -33.71 15.02 3.45
N ILE A 365 -32.66 14.37 3.93
CA ILE A 365 -32.62 12.92 4.13
C ILE A 365 -33.43 12.56 5.37
N ARG A 366 -34.40 11.67 5.21
CA ARG A 366 -35.29 11.21 6.27
C ARG A 366 -35.23 9.70 6.45
N LEU A 367 -35.50 9.23 7.65
CA LEU A 367 -35.67 7.79 7.90
C LEU A 367 -36.78 7.25 6.99
N PHE A 368 -36.54 6.05 6.45
CA PHE A 368 -37.41 5.34 5.51
C PHE A 368 -37.48 5.91 4.09
N ASP A 369 -36.69 6.91 3.76
CA ASP A 369 -36.53 7.40 2.40
C ASP A 369 -35.94 6.33 1.47
N GLN A 370 -36.31 6.40 0.19
CA GLN A 370 -35.56 5.74 -0.87
C GLN A 370 -34.34 6.63 -1.19
N VAL A 371 -33.15 6.12 -0.90
CA VAL A 371 -31.88 6.87 -1.04
C VAL A 371 -31.04 6.33 -2.19
N ILE A 372 -30.33 7.24 -2.83
CA ILE A 372 -29.33 6.89 -3.85
C ILE A 372 -28.01 6.62 -3.15
N VAL A 373 -27.46 5.42 -3.35
CA VAL A 373 -26.19 4.99 -2.77
C VAL A 373 -25.17 4.81 -3.89
N LYS A 374 -23.98 5.38 -3.71
CA LYS A 374 -22.84 5.20 -4.60
C LYS A 374 -21.59 4.87 -3.80
N LYS A 375 -20.62 4.23 -4.46
CA LYS A 375 -19.27 4.09 -3.91
C LYS A 375 -18.41 5.25 -4.40
N ALA A 376 -18.06 6.17 -3.51
CA ALA A 376 -17.10 7.23 -3.80
C ALA A 376 -15.68 6.69 -3.66
N GLY A 377 -14.87 6.83 -4.70
CA GLY A 377 -13.44 6.50 -4.67
C GLY A 377 -13.11 5.05 -4.30
N ASP A 378 -13.87 4.09 -4.78
CA ASP A 378 -13.68 2.64 -4.74
C ASP A 378 -13.98 1.91 -3.40
N ILE A 379 -14.11 2.56 -2.27
CA ILE A 379 -14.08 1.81 -1.01
C ILE A 379 -15.26 2.10 -0.09
N ILE A 380 -15.68 3.34 0.08
CA ILE A 380 -16.69 3.73 1.08
C ILE A 380 -18.01 4.07 0.41
N PRO A 381 -19.09 3.29 0.66
CA PRO A 381 -20.41 3.68 0.20
C PRO A 381 -20.87 4.99 0.85
N GLU A 382 -21.53 5.86 0.05
CA GLU A 382 -22.11 7.08 0.54
C GLU A 382 -23.55 7.27 0.03
N VAL A 383 -24.36 7.98 0.78
CA VAL A 383 -25.69 8.41 0.35
C VAL A 383 -25.53 9.69 -0.47
N ALA A 384 -25.87 9.60 -1.77
CA ALA A 384 -25.75 10.71 -2.71
C ALA A 384 -26.96 11.63 -2.71
N GLY A 385 -28.12 11.11 -2.32
CA GLY A 385 -29.37 11.89 -2.31
C GLY A 385 -30.58 11.03 -2.00
N VAL A 386 -31.75 11.63 -2.11
CA VAL A 386 -33.02 10.99 -1.86
C VAL A 386 -33.96 11.12 -3.08
N LEU A 387 -34.83 10.14 -3.24
CA LEU A 387 -35.92 10.20 -4.23
C LEU A 387 -37.21 10.74 -3.57
N VAL A 388 -37.34 12.04 -3.54
CA VAL A 388 -38.49 12.73 -2.89
C VAL A 388 -39.83 12.28 -3.46
N ASP A 389 -39.87 12.00 -4.76
CA ASP A 389 -41.11 11.57 -5.47
C ASP A 389 -41.60 10.18 -5.02
N GLN A 390 -40.73 9.39 -4.39
CA GLN A 390 -41.08 8.05 -3.89
C GLN A 390 -41.50 8.05 -2.41
N ARG A 391 -41.58 9.21 -1.78
CA ARG A 391 -42.08 9.32 -0.40
C ARG A 391 -43.54 8.93 -0.27
N THR A 392 -43.81 8.13 0.78
CA THR A 392 -45.15 7.59 1.06
C THR A 392 -45.88 8.34 2.19
N GLY A 393 -45.19 9.22 2.91
CA GLY A 393 -45.69 9.89 4.12
C GLY A 393 -45.28 9.19 5.41
N GLU A 394 -44.58 8.03 5.34
CA GLU A 394 -44.06 7.32 6.50
C GLU A 394 -42.68 7.80 6.91
N GLU A 395 -42.02 8.61 6.10
CA GLU A 395 -40.70 9.14 6.32
C GLU A 395 -40.65 10.07 7.53
N LYS A 396 -39.62 9.90 8.35
CA LYS A 396 -39.44 10.66 9.59
C LYS A 396 -38.20 11.54 9.50
N PRO A 397 -38.30 12.84 9.77
CA PRO A 397 -37.13 13.70 9.88
C PRO A 397 -36.15 13.18 10.91
N PHE A 398 -34.86 13.27 10.59
CA PHE A 398 -33.79 12.93 11.52
C PHE A 398 -33.22 14.19 12.16
N HIS A 399 -33.01 14.14 13.45
CA HIS A 399 -32.37 15.21 14.23
C HIS A 399 -31.15 14.67 14.96
N MET A 400 -30.03 15.40 14.86
CA MET A 400 -28.86 15.09 15.65
C MET A 400 -29.16 15.25 17.14
N PRO A 401 -28.60 14.39 17.99
CA PRO A 401 -28.79 14.51 19.44
C PRO A 401 -28.10 15.75 20.00
N THR A 402 -28.53 16.19 21.16
CA THR A 402 -27.89 17.25 21.93
C THR A 402 -26.83 16.72 22.90
N GLU A 403 -26.87 15.42 23.18
CA GLU A 403 -25.95 14.72 24.08
C GLU A 403 -25.17 13.64 23.33
N CYS A 404 -23.93 13.42 23.77
CA CYS A 404 -23.09 12.34 23.22
C CYS A 404 -23.78 10.99 23.40
N PRO A 405 -23.90 10.17 22.34
CA PRO A 405 -24.52 8.86 22.43
C PRO A 405 -23.77 7.87 23.33
N GLU A 406 -22.51 8.13 23.62
CA GLU A 406 -21.66 7.25 24.44
C GLU A 406 -21.54 7.71 25.91
N CYS A 407 -21.25 8.99 26.16
CA CYS A 407 -21.00 9.50 27.51
C CYS A 407 -22.05 10.48 28.03
N ARG A 408 -23.04 10.85 27.23
CA ARG A 408 -24.13 11.78 27.55
C ARG A 408 -23.69 13.21 27.87
N SER A 409 -22.45 13.57 27.62
CA SER A 409 -21.99 14.95 27.70
C SER A 409 -22.64 15.82 26.62
N GLU A 410 -22.84 17.09 26.91
CA GLU A 410 -23.39 18.05 25.92
C GLU A 410 -22.50 18.12 24.69
N LEU A 411 -23.11 18.01 23.51
CA LEU A 411 -22.42 18.15 22.24
C LEU A 411 -22.32 19.62 21.86
N VAL A 412 -21.18 19.99 21.24
CA VAL A 412 -20.90 21.37 20.84
C VAL A 412 -20.46 21.45 19.38
N ARG A 413 -20.70 22.59 18.74
CA ARG A 413 -20.08 22.97 17.49
C ARG A 413 -18.99 23.99 17.77
N ILE A 414 -17.77 23.69 17.34
CA ILE A 414 -16.65 24.63 17.44
C ILE A 414 -16.80 25.65 16.31
N GLU A 415 -16.64 26.93 16.63
CA GLU A 415 -16.73 28.00 15.64
C GLU A 415 -15.78 27.76 14.46
N GLY A 416 -16.32 27.85 13.24
CA GLY A 416 -15.60 27.56 12.00
C GLY A 416 -15.51 26.08 11.62
N GLU A 417 -16.11 25.17 12.40
CA GLU A 417 -16.20 23.75 12.09
C GLU A 417 -17.64 23.32 11.82
N VAL A 418 -17.81 22.43 10.86
CA VAL A 418 -19.11 21.85 10.48
C VAL A 418 -19.52 20.72 11.44
N ALA A 419 -18.54 20.08 12.07
CA ALA A 419 -18.76 18.88 12.87
C ALA A 419 -19.33 19.17 14.26
N LEU A 420 -20.32 18.37 14.65
CA LEU A 420 -20.81 18.28 16.01
C LEU A 420 -19.84 17.39 16.82
N ARG A 421 -19.45 17.83 18.02
CA ARG A 421 -18.41 17.16 18.81
C ARG A 421 -18.82 16.89 20.26
N CYS A 422 -18.35 15.75 20.76
CA CYS A 422 -18.18 15.50 22.18
C CYS A 422 -16.80 16.01 22.63
N ILE A 423 -16.77 16.93 23.58
CA ILE A 423 -15.54 17.51 24.11
C ILE A 423 -15.09 16.89 25.45
N ASN A 424 -15.77 15.84 25.90
CA ASN A 424 -15.40 15.14 27.14
C ASN A 424 -14.15 14.26 26.90
N PRO A 425 -13.00 14.58 27.52
CA PRO A 425 -11.78 13.78 27.34
C PRO A 425 -11.87 12.38 27.95
N GLU A 426 -12.82 12.16 28.85
CA GLU A 426 -13.08 10.85 29.48
C GLU A 426 -14.15 10.03 28.72
N CYS A 427 -14.60 10.47 27.55
CA CYS A 427 -15.55 9.72 26.76
C CYS A 427 -14.98 8.34 26.38
N PRO A 428 -15.64 7.23 26.75
CA PRO A 428 -15.14 5.88 26.46
C PRO A 428 -14.90 5.61 24.98
N ALA A 429 -15.73 6.15 24.11
CA ALA A 429 -15.56 6.01 22.67
C ALA A 429 -14.28 6.70 22.18
N GLN A 430 -13.99 7.91 22.63
CA GLN A 430 -12.79 8.64 22.27
C GLN A 430 -11.52 7.93 22.75
N ILE A 431 -11.53 7.39 23.96
CA ILE A 431 -10.42 6.61 24.53
C ILE A 431 -10.17 5.35 23.69
N ARG A 432 -11.22 4.60 23.40
CA ARG A 432 -11.14 3.38 22.58
C ARG A 432 -10.58 3.68 21.17
N GLU A 433 -11.12 4.68 20.50
CA GLU A 433 -10.65 5.09 19.17
C GLU A 433 -9.21 5.63 19.20
N GLY A 434 -8.81 6.28 20.27
CA GLY A 434 -7.43 6.69 20.51
C GLY A 434 -6.47 5.50 20.64
N LEU A 435 -6.88 4.43 21.31
CA LEU A 435 -6.12 3.18 21.41
C LEU A 435 -6.01 2.49 20.04
N ILE A 436 -7.10 2.42 19.28
CA ILE A 436 -7.11 1.85 17.91
C ILE A 436 -6.17 2.64 17.01
N HIS A 437 -6.19 3.96 17.09
CA HIS A 437 -5.27 4.80 16.33
C HIS A 437 -3.79 4.56 16.70
N PHE A 438 -3.49 4.46 18.01
CA PHE A 438 -2.12 4.25 18.49
C PHE A 438 -1.50 2.96 17.94
N VAL A 439 -2.27 1.89 17.88
CA VAL A 439 -1.78 0.58 17.41
C VAL A 439 -1.82 0.46 15.87
N SER A 440 -2.39 1.44 15.18
CA SER A 440 -2.58 1.38 13.74
C SER A 440 -1.26 1.33 12.97
N ARG A 441 -1.35 0.91 11.71
CA ARG A 441 -0.22 0.66 10.81
C ARG A 441 0.75 1.84 10.67
N ASN A 442 0.21 3.05 10.54
CA ASN A 442 1.03 4.25 10.36
C ASN A 442 1.53 4.86 11.69
N ALA A 443 1.01 4.38 12.80
CA ALA A 443 1.45 4.72 14.14
C ALA A 443 2.42 3.65 14.68
N MET A 444 2.14 3.06 15.82
CA MET A 444 3.03 2.07 16.44
C MET A 444 3.02 0.71 15.76
N ASN A 445 2.08 0.46 14.86
CA ASN A 445 2.02 -0.73 14.01
C ASN A 445 2.15 -2.05 14.81
N ILE A 446 1.25 -2.25 15.75
CA ILE A 446 1.22 -3.44 16.57
C ILE A 446 0.32 -4.48 15.92
N ASP A 447 0.92 -5.44 15.22
CA ASP A 447 0.20 -6.52 14.55
C ASP A 447 -0.53 -7.39 15.58
N GLY A 448 -1.78 -7.71 15.29
CA GLY A 448 -2.64 -8.50 16.16
C GLY A 448 -3.51 -7.67 17.10
N LEU A 449 -3.23 -6.38 17.29
CA LEU A 449 -4.07 -5.43 18.01
C LEU A 449 -4.98 -4.64 17.04
N GLY A 450 -5.89 -5.33 16.37
CA GLY A 450 -6.90 -4.67 15.57
C GLY A 450 -8.05 -4.11 16.41
N GLU A 451 -8.98 -3.42 15.75
CA GLU A 451 -10.17 -2.83 16.37
C GLU A 451 -10.92 -3.83 17.28
N ARG A 452 -11.09 -5.06 16.81
CA ARG A 452 -11.79 -6.12 17.55
C ARG A 452 -11.09 -6.45 18.87
N VAL A 453 -9.78 -6.63 18.86
CA VAL A 453 -9.00 -6.99 20.05
C VAL A 453 -8.94 -5.81 21.03
N ILE A 454 -8.72 -4.59 20.55
CA ILE A 454 -8.77 -3.38 21.38
C ILE A 454 -10.13 -3.21 22.02
N THR A 455 -11.21 -3.42 21.28
CA THR A 455 -12.57 -3.34 21.83
C THR A 455 -12.81 -4.36 22.92
N GLN A 456 -12.34 -5.62 22.76
CA GLN A 456 -12.38 -6.63 23.81
C GLN A 456 -11.59 -6.21 25.06
N LEU A 457 -10.34 -5.78 24.87
CA LEU A 457 -9.46 -5.35 25.96
C LEU A 457 -10.08 -4.19 26.76
N PHE A 458 -10.67 -3.25 26.05
CA PHE A 458 -11.35 -2.12 26.65
C PHE A 458 -12.61 -2.54 27.43
N LYS A 459 -13.43 -3.42 26.85
CA LYS A 459 -14.63 -3.96 27.48
C LYS A 459 -14.31 -4.77 28.74
N GLU A 460 -13.26 -5.57 28.72
CA GLU A 460 -12.79 -6.36 29.87
C GLU A 460 -11.99 -5.52 30.89
N GLN A 461 -11.89 -4.22 30.67
CA GLN A 461 -11.16 -3.27 31.52
C GLN A 461 -9.67 -3.60 31.70
N LEU A 462 -9.07 -4.32 30.78
CA LEU A 462 -7.64 -4.63 30.78
C LEU A 462 -6.80 -3.45 30.30
N VAL A 463 -7.36 -2.60 29.46
CA VAL A 463 -6.70 -1.43 28.89
C VAL A 463 -7.64 -0.23 28.94
N SER A 464 -7.17 0.87 29.51
CA SER A 464 -7.84 2.18 29.50
C SER A 464 -6.94 3.30 28.98
N ARG A 465 -5.64 3.10 28.96
CA ARG A 465 -4.61 4.04 28.52
C ARG A 465 -3.64 3.34 27.57
N VAL A 466 -2.95 4.14 26.79
CA VAL A 466 -1.92 3.64 25.84
C VAL A 466 -0.83 2.83 26.55
N SER A 467 -0.39 3.29 27.74
CA SER A 467 0.63 2.60 28.55
C SER A 467 0.21 1.20 29.01
N ASP A 468 -1.08 0.95 29.19
CA ASP A 468 -1.60 -0.36 29.61
C ASP A 468 -1.35 -1.45 28.55
N LEU A 469 -1.23 -1.08 27.27
CA LEU A 469 -0.89 -2.00 26.19
C LEU A 469 0.46 -2.69 26.42
N TYR A 470 1.41 -1.99 27.02
CA TYR A 470 2.75 -2.50 27.32
C TYR A 470 2.84 -3.29 28.62
N ARG A 471 1.75 -3.37 29.36
CA ARG A 471 1.63 -4.16 30.61
C ARG A 471 0.83 -5.44 30.44
N LEU A 472 0.29 -5.70 29.25
CA LEU A 472 -0.49 -6.90 28.97
C LEU A 472 0.34 -8.17 29.16
N THR A 473 -0.26 -9.16 29.80
CA THR A 473 0.35 -10.47 30.06
C THR A 473 -0.25 -11.56 29.21
N LYS A 474 0.48 -12.66 29.03
CA LYS A 474 0.00 -13.84 28.30
C LYS A 474 -1.27 -14.41 28.93
N GLU A 475 -1.33 -14.44 30.25
CA GLU A 475 -2.46 -14.97 31.01
C GLU A 475 -3.75 -14.17 30.76
N GLU A 476 -3.64 -12.84 30.64
CA GLU A 476 -4.76 -11.97 30.32
C GLU A 476 -5.22 -12.15 28.86
N LEU A 477 -4.28 -12.21 27.93
CA LEU A 477 -4.58 -12.27 26.49
C LEU A 477 -5.16 -13.61 26.07
N ILE A 478 -4.74 -14.72 26.68
CA ILE A 478 -5.22 -16.06 26.33
C ILE A 478 -6.69 -16.28 26.64
N GLN A 479 -7.25 -15.48 27.54
CA GLN A 479 -8.65 -15.52 27.93
C GLN A 479 -9.59 -14.81 26.96
N LEU A 480 -9.04 -14.03 26.03
CA LEU A 480 -9.83 -13.32 25.04
C LEU A 480 -10.40 -14.28 23.99
N GLU A 481 -11.59 -13.95 23.48
CA GLU A 481 -12.22 -14.73 22.42
C GLU A 481 -11.35 -14.82 21.15
N ARG A 482 -11.23 -16.02 20.61
CA ARG A 482 -10.46 -16.32 19.39
C ARG A 482 -8.96 -15.98 19.47
N MET A 483 -8.41 -15.98 20.68
CA MET A 483 -6.99 -15.80 20.94
C MET A 483 -6.34 -17.13 21.34
N GLY A 484 -5.68 -17.79 20.38
CA GLY A 484 -4.88 -18.98 20.64
C GLY A 484 -3.47 -18.64 21.11
N GLU A 485 -2.74 -19.62 21.62
CA GLU A 485 -1.38 -19.43 22.17
C GLU A 485 -0.40 -18.79 21.16
N LYS A 486 -0.41 -19.24 19.89
CA LYS A 486 0.39 -18.63 18.84
C LYS A 486 0.07 -17.15 18.57
N SER A 487 -1.22 -16.84 18.52
CA SER A 487 -1.68 -15.46 18.31
C SER A 487 -1.26 -14.56 19.46
N VAL A 488 -1.33 -15.04 20.69
CA VAL A 488 -0.89 -14.32 21.89
C VAL A 488 0.62 -14.11 21.87
N ASP A 489 1.41 -15.13 21.56
CA ASP A 489 2.87 -15.02 21.48
C ASP A 489 3.30 -14.02 20.38
N ASN A 490 2.66 -14.07 19.22
CA ASN A 490 2.90 -13.11 18.13
C ASN A 490 2.53 -11.67 18.55
N LEU A 491 1.41 -11.52 19.23
CA LEU A 491 0.95 -10.22 19.70
C LEU A 491 1.93 -9.62 20.72
N LEU A 492 2.35 -10.39 21.72
CA LEU A 492 3.32 -9.94 22.73
C LEU A 492 4.67 -9.57 22.08
N ARG A 493 5.09 -10.31 21.07
CA ARG A 493 6.28 -9.98 20.29
C ARG A 493 6.12 -8.66 19.53
N SER A 494 4.98 -8.44 18.89
CA SER A 494 4.67 -7.19 18.19
C SER A 494 4.64 -5.99 19.12
N ILE A 495 4.06 -6.15 20.31
CA ILE A 495 4.07 -5.11 21.37
C ILE A 495 5.51 -4.77 21.77
N GLU A 496 6.34 -5.78 22.02
CA GLU A 496 7.75 -5.58 22.41
C GLU A 496 8.55 -4.91 21.29
N GLN A 497 8.38 -5.34 20.04
CA GLN A 497 9.03 -4.73 18.89
C GLN A 497 8.61 -3.26 18.68
N SER A 498 7.38 -2.91 19.00
CA SER A 498 6.89 -1.53 18.84
C SER A 498 7.62 -0.53 19.74
N LYS A 499 8.25 -0.98 20.82
CA LYS A 499 9.06 -0.13 21.69
C LYS A 499 10.28 0.46 20.99
N GLU A 500 10.75 -0.16 19.94
CA GLU A 500 11.91 0.28 19.14
C GLU A 500 11.54 1.28 18.04
N ASN A 501 10.26 1.54 17.83
CA ASN A 501 9.80 2.49 16.81
C ASN A 501 10.41 3.88 17.02
N SER A 502 10.71 4.54 15.91
CA SER A 502 11.20 5.91 15.91
C SER A 502 10.14 6.91 16.41
N LEU A 503 10.60 8.03 16.95
CA LEU A 503 9.77 9.05 17.60
C LEU A 503 8.57 9.52 16.75
N GLU A 504 8.72 9.65 15.44
CA GLU A 504 7.63 10.12 14.57
C GLU A 504 6.40 9.20 14.60
N ARG A 505 6.60 7.91 14.77
CA ARG A 505 5.51 6.94 14.90
C ARG A 505 4.79 7.10 16.23
N LEU A 506 5.52 7.31 17.30
CA LEU A 506 4.94 7.58 18.61
C LEU A 506 4.15 8.89 18.60
N LEU A 507 4.70 9.97 18.05
CA LEU A 507 4.01 11.26 17.93
C LEU A 507 2.70 11.15 17.14
N PHE A 508 2.74 10.48 16.02
CA PHE A 508 1.52 10.24 15.25
C PHE A 508 0.53 9.38 16.01
N GLY A 509 0.99 8.34 16.69
CA GLY A 509 0.17 7.45 17.52
C GLY A 509 -0.49 8.12 18.71
N LEU A 510 0.15 9.10 19.31
CA LEU A 510 -0.42 9.89 20.42
C LEU A 510 -1.61 10.75 19.98
N GLY A 511 -1.74 11.01 18.66
CA GLY A 511 -2.91 11.66 18.09
C GLY A 511 -3.03 13.15 18.43
N ILE A 512 -1.92 13.87 18.44
CA ILE A 512 -1.89 15.33 18.61
C ILE A 512 -2.73 15.96 17.49
N ARG A 513 -3.65 16.84 17.86
CA ARG A 513 -4.53 17.50 16.91
C ARG A 513 -3.74 18.23 15.82
N PHE A 514 -4.18 18.12 14.57
CA PHE A 514 -3.54 18.68 13.36
C PHE A 514 -2.18 18.07 12.98
N ILE A 515 -1.62 17.18 13.78
CA ILE A 515 -0.34 16.54 13.50
C ILE A 515 -0.58 15.17 12.84
N GLY A 516 -0.50 15.14 11.53
CA GLY A 516 -0.50 13.90 10.74
C GLY A 516 0.89 13.25 10.72
N SER A 517 1.00 12.13 10.01
CA SER A 517 2.26 11.36 9.92
C SER A 517 3.44 12.19 9.38
N LYS A 518 3.19 13.06 8.39
CA LYS A 518 4.22 13.91 7.80
C LYS A 518 4.72 14.97 8.79
N ALA A 519 3.80 15.68 9.44
CA ALA A 519 4.14 16.68 10.44
C ALA A 519 4.85 16.06 11.65
N ALA A 520 4.40 14.90 12.10
CA ALA A 520 5.07 14.14 13.17
C ALA A 520 6.52 13.81 12.81
N LYS A 521 6.77 13.39 11.58
CA LYS A 521 8.12 13.12 11.08
C LYS A 521 8.98 14.38 11.06
N THR A 522 8.45 15.47 10.53
CA THR A 522 9.15 16.77 10.47
C THR A 522 9.53 17.26 11.87
N LEU A 523 8.62 17.20 12.83
CA LEU A 523 8.88 17.55 14.22
C LEU A 523 9.91 16.65 14.88
N ALA A 524 9.81 15.34 14.68
CA ALA A 524 10.74 14.37 15.24
C ALA A 524 12.17 14.57 14.70
N MET A 525 12.31 14.83 13.41
CA MET A 525 13.61 15.14 12.78
C MET A 525 14.22 16.41 13.33
N HIS A 526 13.43 17.46 13.53
CA HIS A 526 13.92 18.76 13.99
C HIS A 526 14.32 18.75 15.46
N PHE A 527 13.47 18.19 16.33
CA PHE A 527 13.68 18.20 17.80
C PHE A 527 14.45 17.00 18.31
N GLU A 528 14.60 15.95 17.50
CA GLU A 528 15.38 14.72 17.76
C GLU A 528 14.85 13.82 18.87
N ASN A 529 14.33 14.36 19.99
CA ASN A 529 13.74 13.59 21.08
C ASN A 529 12.51 14.29 21.68
N ILE A 530 11.74 13.52 22.44
CA ILE A 530 10.50 14.01 23.03
C ILE A 530 10.72 15.11 24.08
N ASP A 531 11.83 15.08 24.78
CA ASP A 531 12.11 16.06 25.84
C ASP A 531 12.35 17.46 25.25
N GLN A 532 13.04 17.55 24.12
CA GLN A 532 13.23 18.81 23.41
C GLN A 532 11.91 19.31 22.80
N LEU A 533 11.10 18.41 22.26
CA LEU A 533 9.78 18.77 21.69
C LEU A 533 8.82 19.29 22.77
N LYS A 534 8.78 18.66 23.95
CA LYS A 534 7.96 19.10 25.10
C LYS A 534 8.27 20.54 25.54
N GLN A 535 9.53 20.92 25.46
CA GLN A 535 10.03 22.22 25.90
C GLN A 535 9.96 23.28 24.81
N ALA A 536 9.63 22.91 23.58
CA ALA A 536 9.57 23.83 22.45
C ALA A 536 8.52 24.93 22.67
N THR A 537 8.90 26.16 22.40
CA THR A 537 7.98 27.31 22.38
C THR A 537 7.22 27.36 21.07
N LYS A 538 6.10 28.10 21.03
CA LYS A 538 5.36 28.34 19.78
C LYS A 538 6.26 28.93 18.69
N GLU A 539 7.12 29.86 19.02
CA GLU A 539 8.05 30.50 18.12
C GLU A 539 9.04 29.49 17.51
N GLN A 540 9.58 28.60 18.33
CA GLN A 540 10.48 27.53 17.88
C GLN A 540 9.77 26.55 16.94
N LEU A 541 8.52 26.23 17.23
CA LEU A 541 7.69 25.35 16.38
C LEU A 541 7.38 25.99 15.03
N LEU A 542 7.12 27.30 15.01
CA LEU A 542 6.87 28.05 13.77
C LEU A 542 8.10 28.17 12.86
N GLU A 543 9.31 28.02 13.40
CA GLU A 543 10.55 27.95 12.61
C GLU A 543 10.70 26.63 11.82
N VAL A 544 9.94 25.62 12.18
CA VAL A 544 9.95 24.31 11.51
C VAL A 544 9.14 24.39 10.22
N ASP A 545 9.72 23.94 9.11
CA ASP A 545 9.05 23.92 7.82
C ASP A 545 7.71 23.16 7.90
N GLU A 546 6.68 23.68 7.22
CA GLU A 546 5.33 23.12 7.14
C GLU A 546 4.52 23.14 8.44
N ILE A 547 5.04 23.70 9.53
CA ILE A 547 4.30 23.86 10.79
C ILE A 547 3.67 25.24 10.87
N GLY A 548 2.36 25.31 10.72
CA GLY A 548 1.56 26.54 10.82
C GLY A 548 1.12 26.84 12.26
N GLU A 549 0.48 28.00 12.46
CA GLU A 549 0.05 28.48 13.79
C GLU A 549 -0.87 27.50 14.51
N LYS A 550 -1.86 26.93 13.84
CA LYS A 550 -2.79 25.96 14.42
C LYS A 550 -2.08 24.71 14.93
N MET A 551 -1.10 24.24 14.17
CA MET A 551 -0.30 23.06 14.51
C MET A 551 0.61 23.37 15.72
N ALA A 552 1.28 24.51 15.71
CA ALA A 552 2.14 24.94 16.80
C ALA A 552 1.35 25.11 18.12
N ASP A 553 0.21 25.76 18.08
CA ASP A 553 -0.69 25.90 19.23
C ASP A 553 -1.17 24.54 19.76
N ALA A 554 -1.51 23.62 18.87
CA ALA A 554 -1.95 22.26 19.24
C ALA A 554 -0.84 21.48 19.94
N VAL A 555 0.40 21.57 19.46
CA VAL A 555 1.56 20.90 20.07
C VAL A 555 1.84 21.47 21.46
N VAL A 556 1.88 22.79 21.61
CA VAL A 556 2.11 23.44 22.90
C VAL A 556 1.03 23.07 23.90
N THR A 557 -0.22 23.18 23.50
CA THR A 557 -1.37 22.83 24.36
C THR A 557 -1.34 21.37 24.79
N TYR A 558 -0.98 20.46 23.88
CA TYR A 558 -0.90 19.03 24.16
C TYR A 558 0.11 18.71 25.26
N PHE A 559 1.33 19.27 25.19
CA PHE A 559 2.39 19.01 26.16
C PHE A 559 2.28 19.83 27.46
N GLU A 560 1.36 20.77 27.54
CA GLU A 560 1.00 21.45 28.81
C GLU A 560 0.13 20.61 29.75
N LYS A 561 -0.52 19.55 29.19
CA LYS A 561 -1.38 18.67 29.96
C LYS A 561 -0.56 17.74 30.87
N GLU A 562 -0.83 17.80 32.16
CA GLU A 562 -0.16 16.95 33.16
C GLU A 562 -0.36 15.46 32.91
N GLU A 563 -1.55 15.06 32.43
CA GLU A 563 -1.87 13.66 32.09
C GLU A 563 -0.99 13.13 30.96
N ILE A 564 -0.65 13.99 29.99
CA ILE A 564 0.22 13.63 28.87
C ILE A 564 1.67 13.47 29.33
N LEU A 565 2.14 14.35 30.19
CA LEU A 565 3.48 14.24 30.77
C LEU A 565 3.61 12.97 31.61
N ASP A 566 2.60 12.62 32.39
CA ASP A 566 2.55 11.36 33.13
C ASP A 566 2.56 10.14 32.20
N LEU A 567 1.76 10.17 31.12
CA LEU A 567 1.73 9.11 30.12
C LEU A 567 3.11 8.91 29.47
N LEU A 568 3.77 9.99 29.09
CA LEU A 568 5.10 9.91 28.47
C LEU A 568 6.14 9.34 29.44
N ASN A 569 6.08 9.69 30.70
CA ASN A 569 6.94 9.12 31.73
C ASN A 569 6.69 7.62 31.91
N GLU A 570 5.44 7.19 31.94
CA GLU A 570 5.07 5.76 32.01
C GLU A 570 5.59 4.98 30.80
N LEU A 571 5.40 5.53 29.59
CA LEU A 571 5.90 4.90 28.35
C LEU A 571 7.43 4.79 28.36
N LYS A 572 8.12 5.80 28.84
CA LYS A 572 9.57 5.81 28.97
C LYS A 572 10.07 4.76 29.95
N GLU A 573 9.42 4.62 31.10
CA GLU A 573 9.72 3.58 32.10
C GLU A 573 9.46 2.17 31.54
N LEU A 574 8.46 2.01 30.68
CA LEU A 574 8.15 0.74 30.01
C LEU A 574 9.10 0.40 28.86
N GLY A 575 10.05 1.28 28.55
CA GLY A 575 11.07 1.05 27.52
C GLY A 575 10.69 1.49 26.11
N VAL A 576 9.66 2.30 25.96
CA VAL A 576 9.28 2.86 24.64
C VAL A 576 10.30 3.92 24.22
N ASN A 577 10.83 3.80 23.02
CA ASN A 577 11.80 4.75 22.47
C ASN A 577 11.19 6.14 22.28
N MET A 578 11.90 7.16 22.74
CA MET A 578 11.51 8.56 22.70
C MET A 578 12.41 9.42 21.77
N THR A 579 13.18 8.78 20.93
CA THR A 579 14.18 9.43 20.06
C THR A 579 13.92 9.12 18.60
N TYR A 580 14.14 10.11 17.73
CA TYR A 580 14.14 9.89 16.29
C TYR A 580 15.35 9.05 15.88
N THR A 581 15.09 7.92 15.23
CA THR A 581 16.12 6.96 14.80
C THR A 581 16.25 6.85 13.27
N GLY A 582 15.46 7.62 12.54
CA GLY A 582 15.50 7.65 11.08
C GLY A 582 16.67 8.45 10.51
N PRO A 583 16.82 8.47 9.18
CA PRO A 583 17.86 9.25 8.53
C PRO A 583 17.62 10.75 8.75
N LYS A 584 18.68 11.44 9.18
CA LYS A 584 18.68 12.90 9.33
C LYS A 584 19.28 13.51 8.06
N PRO A 585 18.59 14.43 7.36
CA PRO A 585 19.25 15.24 6.35
C PRO A 585 20.24 16.17 7.05
N VAL A 586 21.50 15.99 6.77
CA VAL A 586 22.53 16.94 7.20
C VAL A 586 22.31 18.22 6.39
N LYS A 587 22.20 19.37 7.06
CA LYS A 587 22.17 20.64 6.36
C LYS A 587 23.48 20.81 5.60
N ALA A 588 23.39 21.18 4.34
CA ALA A 588 24.57 21.38 3.49
C ALA A 588 25.63 22.32 4.12
N GLU A 589 25.18 23.22 5.00
CA GLU A 589 26.02 24.18 5.73
C GLU A 589 26.82 23.54 6.89
N GLU A 590 26.42 22.35 7.35
CA GLU A 590 27.03 21.65 8.49
C GLU A 590 27.92 20.45 8.07
N SER A 591 28.02 20.17 6.78
CA SER A 591 28.77 19.04 6.24
C SER A 591 29.98 19.51 5.45
N ASP A 592 31.17 19.02 5.83
CA ASP A 592 32.41 19.21 5.06
C ASP A 592 32.53 18.23 3.89
N SER A 593 31.51 17.42 3.64
CA SER A 593 31.49 16.43 2.56
C SER A 593 31.43 17.08 1.19
N TYR A 594 32.10 16.48 0.22
CA TYR A 594 32.01 16.87 -1.18
C TYR A 594 30.55 16.87 -1.71
N PHE A 595 29.72 16.00 -1.18
CA PHE A 595 28.31 15.87 -1.61
C PHE A 595 27.41 16.99 -1.08
N ALA A 596 27.82 17.71 -0.06
CA ALA A 596 27.01 18.72 0.59
C ALA A 596 26.51 19.80 -0.40
N GLY A 597 25.18 19.98 -0.46
CA GLY A 597 24.52 20.97 -1.32
C GLY A 597 24.49 20.65 -2.81
N LYS A 598 25.06 19.54 -3.24
CA LYS A 598 25.13 19.14 -4.65
C LYS A 598 23.94 18.26 -5.06
N THR A 599 23.51 18.43 -6.29
CA THR A 599 22.51 17.55 -6.94
C THR A 599 23.24 16.45 -7.70
N ILE A 600 22.97 15.19 -7.32
CA ILE A 600 23.70 14.01 -7.78
C ILE A 600 22.73 13.05 -8.46
N VAL A 601 23.16 12.46 -9.58
CA VAL A 601 22.41 11.42 -10.29
C VAL A 601 23.23 10.14 -10.28
N LEU A 602 22.60 9.04 -9.85
CA LEU A 602 23.14 7.69 -9.95
C LEU A 602 22.62 7.03 -11.22
N THR A 603 23.50 6.47 -12.03
CA THR A 603 23.16 5.73 -13.25
C THR A 603 23.97 4.46 -13.37
N GLY A 604 23.45 3.47 -14.10
CA GLY A 604 24.11 2.18 -14.24
C GLY A 604 24.02 1.30 -12.99
N LYS A 605 24.64 0.15 -13.04
CA LYS A 605 24.68 -0.84 -11.95
C LYS A 605 25.88 -0.61 -11.06
N LEU A 606 25.66 -0.41 -9.77
CA LEU A 606 26.68 -0.40 -8.74
C LEU A 606 26.98 -1.84 -8.32
N GLU A 607 28.25 -2.18 -8.20
CA GLU A 607 28.69 -3.56 -7.90
C GLU A 607 28.96 -3.80 -6.42
N GLU A 608 29.57 -2.83 -5.73
CA GLU A 608 30.02 -2.97 -4.34
C GLU A 608 29.00 -2.49 -3.33
N MET A 609 28.09 -1.59 -3.72
CA MET A 609 27.07 -1.01 -2.85
C MET A 609 25.71 -1.00 -3.53
N ALA A 610 24.66 -1.39 -2.80
CA ALA A 610 23.31 -1.27 -3.32
C ALA A 610 22.95 0.20 -3.57
N ARG A 611 22.25 0.47 -4.67
CA ARG A 611 21.87 1.84 -5.09
C ARG A 611 21.17 2.65 -4.00
N ASN A 612 20.32 1.98 -3.21
CA ASN A 612 19.62 2.64 -2.11
C ASN A 612 20.54 2.95 -0.93
N ASP A 613 21.52 2.11 -0.68
CA ASP A 613 22.51 2.37 0.37
C ASP A 613 23.39 3.54 -0.04
N ALA A 614 23.79 3.60 -1.31
CA ALA A 614 24.52 4.74 -1.87
C ALA A 614 23.70 6.03 -1.78
N LYS A 615 22.42 5.97 -2.15
CA LYS A 615 21.50 7.10 -2.00
C LYS A 615 21.41 7.59 -0.56
N THR A 616 21.17 6.69 0.37
CA THR A 616 21.06 7.00 1.80
C THR A 616 22.36 7.60 2.35
N ALA A 617 23.50 7.04 1.98
CA ALA A 617 24.80 7.53 2.40
C ALA A 617 25.11 8.94 1.89
N ILE A 618 24.79 9.23 0.62
CA ILE A 618 25.01 10.55 0.01
C ILE A 618 24.06 11.58 0.63
N GLU A 619 22.79 11.24 0.82
CA GLU A 619 21.81 12.12 1.47
C GLU A 619 22.20 12.43 2.93
N ALA A 620 22.74 11.46 3.65
CA ALA A 620 23.27 11.65 5.01
C ALA A 620 24.43 12.63 5.06
N LEU A 621 25.16 12.82 3.97
CA LEU A 621 26.26 13.78 3.84
C LEU A 621 25.84 15.13 3.22
N GLY A 622 24.53 15.37 3.08
CA GLY A 622 23.98 16.64 2.59
C GLY A 622 23.78 16.72 1.08
N GLY A 623 23.98 15.62 0.34
CA GLY A 623 23.71 15.54 -1.09
C GLY A 623 22.22 15.40 -1.41
N LYS A 624 21.80 15.82 -2.59
CA LYS A 624 20.44 15.64 -3.10
C LYS A 624 20.48 14.70 -4.29
N LEU A 625 19.71 13.60 -4.23
CA LEU A 625 19.59 12.67 -5.35
C LEU A 625 18.46 13.10 -6.29
N ALA A 626 18.77 13.14 -7.59
CA ALA A 626 17.81 13.40 -8.65
C ALA A 626 17.70 12.17 -9.57
N GLY A 627 16.54 11.94 -10.13
CA GLY A 627 16.27 10.83 -11.05
C GLY A 627 16.75 11.11 -12.48
N SER A 628 16.94 12.36 -12.86
CA SER A 628 17.32 12.77 -14.23
C SER A 628 18.48 13.75 -14.25
N VAL A 629 19.26 13.67 -15.32
CA VAL A 629 20.36 14.61 -15.59
C VAL A 629 19.82 15.88 -16.25
N SER A 630 20.13 17.03 -15.67
CA SER A 630 19.76 18.35 -16.19
C SER A 630 20.91 19.34 -15.98
N LYS A 631 20.74 20.57 -16.47
CA LYS A 631 21.70 21.65 -16.22
C LYS A 631 21.92 21.99 -14.74
N LYS A 632 21.03 21.51 -13.87
CA LYS A 632 21.12 21.68 -12.41
C LYS A 632 21.84 20.52 -11.72
N THR A 633 22.24 19.47 -12.46
CA THR A 633 22.99 18.35 -11.92
C THR A 633 24.45 18.72 -11.75
N ASP A 634 24.99 18.51 -10.56
CA ASP A 634 26.40 18.83 -10.23
C ASP A 634 27.33 17.65 -10.46
N LEU A 635 26.84 16.43 -10.27
CA LEU A 635 27.62 15.20 -10.35
C LEU A 635 26.78 14.04 -10.85
N VAL A 636 27.35 13.24 -11.72
CA VAL A 636 26.79 11.94 -12.14
C VAL A 636 27.73 10.83 -11.68
N ILE A 637 27.21 9.84 -10.97
CA ILE A 637 27.95 8.64 -10.57
C ILE A 637 27.46 7.51 -11.46
N ALA A 638 28.37 7.01 -12.31
CA ALA A 638 28.07 6.01 -13.32
C ALA A 638 28.67 4.66 -12.92
N GLY A 639 27.80 3.67 -12.71
CA GLY A 639 28.20 2.27 -12.58
C GLY A 639 28.29 1.57 -13.94
N GLU A 640 28.34 0.23 -13.94
CA GLU A 640 28.38 -0.57 -15.17
C GLU A 640 27.10 -0.38 -15.99
N ALA A 641 27.26 -0.46 -17.33
CA ALA A 641 26.16 -0.33 -18.29
C ALA A 641 25.35 0.97 -18.13
N ALA A 642 25.98 2.07 -17.76
CA ALA A 642 25.34 3.38 -17.71
C ALA A 642 24.87 3.77 -19.13
N GLY A 643 23.57 4.10 -19.24
CA GLY A 643 22.91 4.40 -20.51
C GLY A 643 22.81 5.88 -20.86
N SER A 644 21.65 6.32 -21.31
CA SER A 644 21.38 7.69 -21.81
C SER A 644 21.72 8.82 -20.83
N LYS A 645 21.67 8.56 -19.52
CA LYS A 645 22.02 9.55 -18.49
C LYS A 645 23.52 9.91 -18.51
N LEU A 646 24.37 8.92 -18.75
CA LEU A 646 25.79 9.15 -18.92
C LEU A 646 26.07 10.00 -20.16
N THR A 647 25.46 9.68 -21.29
CA THR A 647 25.57 10.45 -22.53
C THR A 647 25.12 11.90 -22.32
N LYS A 648 23.99 12.10 -21.65
CA LYS A 648 23.47 13.44 -21.35
C LYS A 648 24.38 14.23 -20.40
N ALA A 649 25.03 13.56 -19.45
CA ALA A 649 26.01 14.17 -18.58
C ALA A 649 27.25 14.64 -19.35
N GLU A 650 27.73 13.84 -20.29
CA GLU A 650 28.83 14.20 -21.19
C GLU A 650 28.49 15.38 -22.08
N GLU A 651 27.30 15.42 -22.67
CA GLU A 651 26.78 16.53 -23.48
C GLU A 651 26.67 17.84 -22.70
N LEU A 652 26.32 17.78 -21.41
CA LEU A 652 26.17 18.92 -20.54
C LEU A 652 27.46 19.30 -19.79
N ASN A 653 28.56 18.58 -20.03
CA ASN A 653 29.86 18.75 -19.33
C ASN A 653 29.73 18.67 -17.80
N ILE A 654 28.91 17.74 -17.30
CA ILE A 654 28.75 17.48 -15.88
C ILE A 654 29.86 16.54 -15.41
N GLU A 655 30.37 16.77 -14.22
CA GLU A 655 31.38 15.91 -13.60
C GLU A 655 30.83 14.48 -13.45
N ILE A 656 31.63 13.49 -13.85
CA ILE A 656 31.26 12.06 -13.83
C ILE A 656 32.26 11.31 -12.97
N TRP A 657 31.74 10.55 -11.99
CA TRP A 657 32.51 9.64 -11.16
C TRP A 657 32.14 8.17 -11.44
N ASP A 658 33.06 7.27 -11.17
CA ASP A 658 32.78 5.85 -11.06
C ASP A 658 32.38 5.48 -9.61
N GLU A 659 31.99 4.23 -9.39
CA GLU A 659 31.62 3.73 -8.08
C GLU A 659 32.80 3.78 -7.08
N ALA A 660 34.01 3.46 -7.53
CA ALA A 660 35.21 3.46 -6.69
C ALA A 660 35.49 4.84 -6.10
N LYS A 661 35.36 5.90 -6.89
CA LYS A 661 35.54 7.30 -6.44
C LYS A 661 34.44 7.73 -5.46
N MET A 662 33.20 7.29 -5.70
CA MET A 662 32.09 7.51 -4.77
C MET A 662 32.39 6.86 -3.42
N LEU A 663 32.79 5.58 -3.42
CA LEU A 663 33.10 4.83 -2.19
C LEU A 663 34.27 5.42 -1.41
N GLU A 664 35.29 5.93 -2.12
CA GLU A 664 36.41 6.63 -1.49
C GLU A 664 35.94 7.91 -0.78
N GLU A 665 35.07 8.68 -1.41
CA GLU A 665 34.55 9.91 -0.81
C GLU A 665 33.57 9.64 0.34
N LEU A 666 32.78 8.58 0.28
CA LEU A 666 31.89 8.16 1.37
C LEU A 666 32.65 7.70 2.64
N LYS A 667 33.92 7.33 2.52
CA LYS A 667 34.77 6.89 3.64
C LYS A 667 35.46 8.08 4.35
N LYS A 668 35.49 9.25 3.76
CA LYS A 668 36.06 10.47 4.37
C LYS A 668 35.09 11.08 5.37
#